data_fbce8d1b5e8f829d05410c48439375ad
#
_entry.id   fbce8d1b5e8f829d05410c48439375ad
#
_cell.length_a   1.000
_cell.length_b   1.000
_cell.length_c   1.000
_cell.angle_alpha   90.00
_cell.angle_beta   90.00
_cell.angle_gamma   90.00
#
_symmetry.space_group_name_H-M   'P 1'
#
loop_
_entity.id
_entity.type
_entity.pdbx_description
1 polymer ?
#
loop_
_entity_poly.entity_id
_entity_poly.type
_entity_poly.pdbx_seq_one_letter_code
_entity_poly.pdbx_strand_id
1 'polypeptide(L)'
;MSSASTPNHHNRAARICAARIWLALLSAAALSLSAIPTASAALSHAAFRTANLCTTPPPGSAGCLGVRLVSTSLTGADLKSDAVRQSAEAAHGASPAVSNKSPIAGGYGPEELHAAYSLPTATFPSSTQTIAIIDAFNDPTAEADLGVYDKQYGLPACTTGNGCFRKLNEEGKTSPLPGTEGGWATEISLDVQMAHAICQSCHVMLVEARSTSFSDLGAAVDTAVRLGATEVSNSYGGAEGGGDASYNAPYDHPGVVITVSSGDCGYYNEGCNGDTEAANFPASSPDVVAVGGTTLSRSGESWSSTVWEGGGSGCSTAFTAPLWQSEVANYSLTACSGGRSVADIGAIANPYTGVNIYDSTPSPSGYPTGWGVWGGTSLASPVVAAEFGLAGGAHGVEYPAQTLYAHIGDSHDLYDVVSGHNGTCTGASSCQARAGYDGPTGVGSPVGLSAFATAASPALDAAPAISGTDEQGQTLSASDGEWSNSPTSFKQQWTLCSASGSDCTAITGATGATYVLPASAVGKTIRVQVSASNAGGSSSPAVSSQTSSVISSSPVITGFTPSSGVTGSSVTISGTAFTGATAVKFGSLSATFTVHSSTQIEATVPNGTVASTISVTTPVKAGTSTSKFTPTLTVSSFTPAKAAAGAAVSITGVGFTKSSTVSFAGSAASVTYVSSTKLKATVPAEGANGTISVTNTAAPVGKATSAKSFSES
;
A
#
# COMPACT_ATOMS: atom_id res chain seq x y z
N MET A 1 -33.53 -32.72 41.29
CA MET A 1 -33.18 -34.14 41.12
C MET A 1 -32.01 -34.12 40.15
N SER A 2 -30.86 -34.13 40.65
CA SER A 2 -29.95 -35.27 40.83
C SER A 2 -29.24 -35.58 39.50
N SER A 3 -28.03 -35.45 39.32
CA SER A 3 -26.70 -35.51 39.96
C SER A 3 -25.74 -35.92 38.85
N ALA A 4 -24.70 -35.16 38.65
CA ALA A 4 -23.31 -35.44 39.04
C ALA A 4 -22.71 -36.65 38.28
N SER A 5 -21.51 -36.62 37.70
CA SER A 5 -20.23 -36.18 38.23
C SER A 5 -19.12 -36.41 37.19
N THR A 6 -18.16 -35.53 37.12
CA THR A 6 -16.76 -35.78 36.74
C THR A 6 -16.05 -36.59 37.81
N PRO A 7 -14.87 -37.18 37.67
CA PRO A 7 -13.61 -36.47 37.52
C PRO A 7 -12.51 -37.19 36.68
N ASN A 8 -11.59 -36.47 36.13
CA ASN A 8 -10.23 -36.11 36.61
C ASN A 8 -9.11 -37.17 36.56
N HIS A 9 -8.04 -36.76 35.97
CA HIS A 9 -6.63 -36.79 36.35
C HIS A 9 -5.65 -37.78 35.71
N HIS A 10 -4.69 -37.19 35.19
CA HIS A 10 -3.22 -37.17 35.37
C HIS A 10 -2.34 -38.09 34.48
N ASN A 11 -1.57 -37.44 33.66
CA ASN A 11 -0.14 -37.12 33.84
C ASN A 11 0.94 -38.17 33.51
N ARG A 12 1.94 -37.66 32.78
CA ARG A 12 3.39 -37.94 32.74
C ARG A 12 3.87 -38.97 31.69
N ALA A 13 4.57 -38.46 30.73
CA ALA A 13 6.00 -38.11 30.67
C ALA A 13 6.95 -39.24 30.26
N ALA A 14 7.61 -38.97 29.13
CA ALA A 14 9.01 -39.17 28.83
C ALA A 14 9.70 -40.55 29.05
N ARG A 15 10.36 -40.99 28.01
CA ARG A 15 11.79 -41.42 27.87
C ARG A 15 11.95 -42.37 26.68
N ILE A 16 12.69 -41.95 25.63
CA ILE A 16 14.13 -42.09 25.40
C ILE A 16 14.62 -43.54 25.17
N CYS A 17 15.28 -43.66 24.02
CA CYS A 17 16.43 -44.49 23.66
C CYS A 17 16.27 -45.88 23.03
N ALA A 18 16.80 -45.93 21.83
CA ALA A 18 17.97 -46.73 21.39
C ALA A 18 17.74 -48.11 20.78
N ALA A 19 18.08 -48.11 19.51
CA ALA A 19 18.94 -49.01 18.75
C ALA A 19 18.85 -50.53 19.07
N ARG A 20 18.65 -51.29 18.00
CA ARG A 20 19.63 -52.37 17.60
C ARG A 20 19.30 -52.97 16.25
N ILE A 21 20.32 -52.94 15.45
CA ILE A 21 20.66 -53.66 14.25
C ILE A 21 20.40 -55.19 14.39
N TRP A 22 19.77 -55.80 13.34
CA TRP A 22 20.06 -57.16 12.97
C TRP A 22 20.15 -57.30 11.46
N LEU A 23 21.37 -57.65 11.00
CA LEU A 23 21.67 -58.21 9.67
C LEU A 23 21.16 -59.67 9.63
N ALA A 24 20.56 -60.06 8.53
CA ALA A 24 20.61 -61.44 8.04
C ALA A 24 20.54 -61.44 6.51
N LEU A 25 21.60 -61.87 5.91
CA LEU A 25 21.72 -62.28 4.50
C LEU A 25 20.85 -63.51 4.25
N LEU A 26 20.23 -63.58 3.05
CA LEU A 26 20.14 -64.82 2.29
C LEU A 26 19.78 -64.58 0.82
N SER A 27 20.71 -64.91 0.00
CA SER A 27 20.67 -65.58 -1.31
C SER A 27 19.92 -64.95 -2.49
N ALA A 28 20.75 -64.68 -3.49
CA ALA A 28 20.51 -64.37 -4.87
C ALA A 28 19.62 -65.40 -5.59
N ALA A 29 18.63 -64.89 -6.32
CA ALA A 29 18.12 -65.51 -7.53
C ALA A 29 18.15 -64.44 -8.62
N ALA A 30 19.07 -64.58 -9.52
CA ALA A 30 19.18 -63.77 -10.72
C ALA A 30 18.03 -64.11 -11.66
N LEU A 31 17.05 -63.18 -11.76
CA LEU A 31 16.22 -63.06 -12.95
C LEU A 31 16.75 -61.87 -13.76
N SER A 32 17.41 -62.19 -14.86
CA SER A 32 17.75 -61.27 -15.91
C SER A 32 16.46 -60.71 -16.54
N LEU A 33 15.94 -59.61 -16.00
CA LEU A 33 15.09 -58.72 -16.77
C LEU A 33 16.03 -57.89 -17.64
N SER A 34 16.03 -58.21 -18.94
CA SER A 34 16.55 -57.34 -19.98
C SER A 34 15.94 -55.94 -19.78
N ALA A 35 16.79 -55.00 -19.34
CA ALA A 35 16.46 -53.59 -19.37
C ALA A 35 16.20 -53.21 -20.83
N ILE A 36 14.95 -53.03 -21.17
CA ILE A 36 14.58 -52.25 -22.34
C ILE A 36 15.12 -50.86 -22.04
N PRO A 37 16.03 -50.33 -22.86
CA PRO A 37 16.37 -48.91 -22.68
C PRO A 37 15.12 -48.12 -23.00
N THR A 38 14.48 -47.56 -21.99
CA THR A 38 13.61 -46.42 -22.17
C THR A 38 14.51 -45.30 -22.68
N ALA A 39 14.65 -45.26 -24.00
CA ALA A 39 15.10 -44.05 -24.67
C ALA A 39 14.00 -43.02 -24.42
N SER A 40 14.11 -42.32 -23.31
CA SER A 40 13.50 -41.01 -23.12
C SER A 40 14.23 -40.11 -24.13
N ALA A 41 13.80 -40.21 -25.39
CA ALA A 41 14.19 -39.22 -26.38
C ALA A 41 13.56 -37.91 -25.90
N ALA A 42 14.36 -37.09 -25.23
CA ALA A 42 14.09 -35.65 -25.15
C ALA A 42 14.01 -35.19 -26.62
N LEU A 43 12.79 -35.12 -27.13
CA LEU A 43 12.51 -34.44 -28.39
C LEU A 43 12.85 -32.98 -28.12
N SER A 44 14.01 -32.58 -28.59
CA SER A 44 14.57 -31.26 -28.50
C SER A 44 13.54 -30.24 -29.07
N HIS A 45 13.66 -28.98 -28.64
CA HIS A 45 13.04 -27.78 -29.27
C HIS A 45 13.11 -27.76 -30.81
N ALA A 46 13.85 -28.67 -31.43
CA ALA A 46 14.02 -28.85 -32.85
C ALA A 46 12.76 -29.33 -33.62
N ALA A 47 11.69 -29.82 -32.94
CA ALA A 47 10.51 -30.32 -33.64
C ALA A 47 9.47 -29.24 -33.98
N PHE A 48 9.47 -28.14 -33.25
CA PHE A 48 8.54 -27.01 -33.46
C PHE A 48 9.29 -25.69 -33.41
N ARG A 49 8.76 -24.71 -34.11
CA ARG A 49 9.18 -23.31 -34.05
C ARG A 49 7.97 -22.40 -34.02
N THR A 50 8.17 -21.19 -33.54
CA THR A 50 7.16 -20.11 -33.63
C THR A 50 7.32 -19.38 -34.96
N ALA A 51 6.23 -18.84 -35.47
CA ALA A 51 6.23 -17.98 -36.64
C ALA A 51 5.22 -16.85 -36.40
N ASN A 52 5.70 -15.59 -36.50
CA ASN A 52 4.85 -14.42 -36.41
C ASN A 52 3.94 -14.34 -37.66
N LEU A 53 2.70 -13.92 -37.45
CA LEU A 53 1.72 -13.75 -38.53
C LEU A 53 2.06 -12.59 -39.43
N CYS A 54 2.42 -11.48 -38.85
CA CYS A 54 2.73 -10.24 -39.55
C CYS A 54 4.23 -9.94 -39.57
N THR A 55 4.68 -9.23 -40.55
CA THR A 55 6.04 -8.68 -40.61
C THR A 55 6.18 -7.44 -39.73
N THR A 56 7.41 -7.11 -39.32
CA THR A 56 7.69 -5.89 -38.55
C THR A 56 7.16 -4.67 -39.33
N PRO A 57 6.30 -3.85 -38.75
CA PRO A 57 5.69 -2.71 -39.43
C PRO A 57 6.67 -1.55 -39.58
N PRO A 58 6.48 -0.70 -40.61
CA PRO A 58 7.22 0.55 -40.71
C PRO A 58 6.77 1.55 -39.63
N PRO A 59 7.58 2.57 -39.29
CA PRO A 59 7.21 3.61 -38.36
C PRO A 59 5.84 4.26 -38.69
N GLY A 60 4.99 4.48 -37.67
CA GLY A 60 3.63 5.02 -37.81
C GLY A 60 2.59 4.00 -38.26
N SER A 61 2.95 2.73 -38.27
CA SER A 61 2.07 1.61 -38.60
C SER A 61 2.22 0.49 -37.54
N ALA A 62 1.19 -0.33 -37.40
CA ALA A 62 1.16 -1.48 -36.54
C ALA A 62 1.40 -2.78 -37.31
N GLY A 63 1.93 -3.80 -36.62
CA GLY A 63 1.91 -5.20 -37.04
C GLY A 63 0.97 -5.99 -36.14
N CYS A 64 0.33 -7.03 -36.64
CA CYS A 64 -0.41 -7.94 -35.81
C CYS A 64 0.55 -8.74 -34.91
N LEU A 65 0.09 -9.09 -33.72
CA LEU A 65 0.90 -9.69 -32.65
C LEU A 65 0.48 -11.15 -32.36
N GLY A 66 0.02 -11.87 -33.41
CA GLY A 66 -0.27 -13.29 -33.35
C GLY A 66 0.93 -14.15 -33.71
N VAL A 67 1.11 -15.26 -33.00
CA VAL A 67 2.23 -16.18 -33.19
C VAL A 67 1.70 -17.59 -33.35
N ARG A 68 2.08 -18.24 -34.47
CA ARG A 68 1.72 -19.62 -34.77
C ARG A 68 2.81 -20.60 -34.34
N LEU A 69 2.37 -21.74 -33.80
CA LEU A 69 3.24 -22.91 -33.60
C LEU A 69 3.30 -23.73 -34.93
N VAL A 70 4.48 -23.86 -35.51
CA VAL A 70 4.68 -24.61 -36.76
C VAL A 70 5.67 -25.77 -36.54
N SER A 71 5.33 -26.94 -37.11
CA SER A 71 6.24 -28.09 -37.10
C SER A 71 7.39 -27.88 -38.07
N THR A 72 8.59 -28.25 -37.69
CA THR A 72 9.81 -28.21 -38.54
C THR A 72 9.93 -29.43 -39.45
N SER A 73 9.19 -30.53 -39.18
CA SER A 73 9.39 -31.82 -39.85
C SER A 73 8.13 -32.61 -40.16
N LEU A 74 6.95 -32.15 -39.74
CA LEU A 74 5.70 -32.94 -39.81
C LEU A 74 4.65 -32.27 -40.70
N THR A 75 3.90 -33.06 -41.45
CA THR A 75 2.73 -32.58 -42.20
C THR A 75 1.51 -32.46 -41.29
N GLY A 76 0.49 -31.70 -41.67
CA GLY A 76 -0.73 -31.46 -40.87
C GLY A 76 -1.49 -32.73 -40.42
N ALA A 77 -1.21 -33.89 -41.06
CA ALA A 77 -1.76 -35.19 -40.64
C ALA A 77 -1.02 -35.78 -39.45
N ASP A 78 0.28 -35.49 -39.33
CA ASP A 78 1.13 -36.02 -38.27
C ASP A 78 0.92 -35.28 -36.94
N LEU A 79 0.44 -34.02 -36.98
CA LEU A 79 0.10 -33.22 -35.80
C LEU A 79 -1.10 -33.79 -34.99
N LYS A 80 -1.85 -34.72 -35.60
CA LYS A 80 -2.99 -35.37 -34.92
C LYS A 80 -2.61 -36.60 -34.12
N SER A 81 -1.34 -37.03 -34.14
CA SER A 81 -0.90 -38.22 -33.41
C SER A 81 -0.62 -37.92 -31.93
N ASP A 82 -1.02 -38.82 -31.03
CA ASP A 82 -0.77 -38.74 -29.58
C ASP A 82 0.73 -38.63 -29.23
N ALA A 83 1.62 -39.13 -30.08
CA ALA A 83 3.04 -39.10 -29.90
C ALA A 83 3.64 -37.69 -30.08
N VAL A 84 3.05 -36.87 -30.98
CA VAL A 84 3.46 -35.48 -31.21
C VAL A 84 2.96 -34.61 -30.06
N ARG A 85 1.75 -34.89 -29.55
CA ARG A 85 1.20 -34.23 -28.37
C ARG A 85 2.11 -34.39 -27.15
N GLN A 86 2.45 -35.67 -26.80
CA GLN A 86 3.32 -35.98 -25.66
C GLN A 86 4.72 -35.35 -25.78
N SER A 87 5.22 -35.14 -26.98
CA SER A 87 6.55 -34.57 -27.20
C SER A 87 6.57 -33.03 -27.12
N ALA A 88 5.52 -32.35 -27.57
CA ALA A 88 5.38 -30.91 -27.37
C ALA A 88 5.21 -30.56 -25.88
N GLU A 89 4.40 -31.36 -25.16
CA GLU A 89 4.18 -31.28 -23.72
C GLU A 89 5.46 -31.51 -22.90
N ALA A 90 6.25 -32.52 -23.26
CA ALA A 90 7.50 -32.86 -22.57
C ALA A 90 8.60 -31.81 -22.79
N ALA A 91 8.60 -31.10 -23.91
CA ALA A 91 9.58 -30.07 -24.23
C ALA A 91 9.40 -28.80 -23.40
N HIS A 92 8.19 -28.52 -22.90
CA HIS A 92 7.86 -27.27 -22.20
C HIS A 92 7.33 -27.46 -20.78
N GLY A 93 7.37 -28.69 -20.22
CA GLY A 93 6.97 -28.97 -18.85
C GLY A 93 5.46 -28.84 -18.58
N ALA A 94 4.67 -28.63 -19.62
CA ALA A 94 3.21 -28.60 -19.54
C ALA A 94 2.63 -29.97 -19.82
N SER A 95 1.85 -30.51 -18.91
CA SER A 95 1.12 -31.76 -19.11
C SER A 95 -0.36 -31.44 -19.22
N PRO A 96 -0.97 -31.52 -20.38
CA PRO A 96 -2.40 -31.29 -20.49
C PRO A 96 -3.19 -32.59 -20.55
N ALA A 97 -4.17 -32.68 -19.71
CA ALA A 97 -5.39 -33.36 -20.12
C ALA A 97 -6.21 -32.37 -20.95
N VAL A 98 -5.97 -32.29 -22.24
CA VAL A 98 -6.80 -31.48 -23.15
C VAL A 98 -8.13 -32.17 -23.28
N SER A 99 -9.23 -31.43 -23.40
CA SER A 99 -10.55 -32.02 -23.56
C SER A 99 -10.63 -32.89 -24.81
N ASN A 100 -11.51 -33.91 -24.81
CA ASN A 100 -11.74 -34.77 -25.98
C ASN A 100 -12.25 -34.00 -27.22
N LYS A 101 -12.48 -32.68 -27.08
CA LYS A 101 -12.93 -31.78 -28.13
C LYS A 101 -11.79 -31.04 -28.85
N SER A 102 -10.56 -31.09 -28.33
CA SER A 102 -9.46 -30.39 -28.99
C SER A 102 -9.17 -31.00 -30.38
N PRO A 103 -9.28 -30.22 -31.47
CA PRO A 103 -9.09 -30.71 -32.84
C PRO A 103 -7.62 -30.97 -33.17
N ILE A 104 -6.70 -30.29 -32.50
CA ILE A 104 -5.25 -30.48 -32.57
C ILE A 104 -4.70 -30.66 -31.18
N ALA A 105 -3.77 -31.58 -31.02
CA ALA A 105 -3.07 -31.79 -29.78
C ALA A 105 -2.21 -30.57 -29.41
N GLY A 106 -2.25 -30.15 -28.16
CA GLY A 106 -1.38 -29.10 -27.60
C GLY A 106 -2.01 -27.70 -27.48
N GLY A 107 -3.18 -27.44 -28.12
CA GLY A 107 -3.90 -26.18 -27.93
C GLY A 107 -5.07 -26.32 -26.96
N TYR A 108 -5.26 -25.32 -26.11
CA TYR A 108 -6.42 -25.24 -25.23
C TYR A 108 -7.68 -24.82 -26.00
N GLY A 109 -8.84 -25.13 -25.45
CA GLY A 109 -10.14 -24.69 -25.92
C GLY A 109 -10.88 -23.86 -24.87
N PRO A 110 -12.14 -23.47 -25.15
CA PRO A 110 -12.94 -22.64 -24.24
C PRO A 110 -13.10 -23.23 -22.83
N GLU A 111 -13.30 -24.55 -22.72
CA GLU A 111 -13.51 -25.23 -21.44
C GLU A 111 -12.24 -25.14 -20.55
N GLU A 112 -11.06 -25.31 -21.15
CA GLU A 112 -9.78 -25.18 -20.45
C GLU A 112 -9.51 -23.74 -20.02
N LEU A 113 -9.79 -22.74 -20.86
CA LEU A 113 -9.62 -21.33 -20.53
C LEU A 113 -10.55 -20.92 -19.39
N HIS A 114 -11.83 -21.31 -19.44
CA HIS A 114 -12.77 -21.06 -18.36
C HIS A 114 -12.32 -21.70 -17.03
N ALA A 115 -11.77 -22.92 -17.10
CA ALA A 115 -11.25 -23.60 -15.90
C ALA A 115 -9.99 -22.92 -15.36
N ALA A 116 -9.08 -22.48 -16.25
CA ALA A 116 -7.82 -21.84 -15.87
C ALA A 116 -8.05 -20.51 -15.15
N TYR A 117 -8.94 -19.70 -15.67
CA TYR A 117 -9.27 -18.39 -15.13
C TYR A 117 -10.47 -18.41 -14.16
N SER A 118 -10.97 -19.60 -13.80
CA SER A 118 -12.12 -19.74 -12.88
C SER A 118 -13.36 -18.96 -13.35
N LEU A 119 -13.57 -18.89 -14.66
CA LEU A 119 -14.67 -18.17 -15.24
C LEU A 119 -15.98 -18.98 -15.12
N PRO A 120 -17.12 -18.31 -14.98
CA PRO A 120 -18.40 -18.98 -14.89
C PRO A 120 -18.73 -19.74 -16.19
N THR A 121 -19.21 -20.97 -16.03
CA THR A 121 -19.62 -21.85 -17.15
C THR A 121 -21.12 -21.76 -17.50
N ALA A 122 -21.87 -20.95 -16.75
CA ALA A 122 -23.30 -20.80 -16.97
C ALA A 122 -23.57 -19.94 -18.20
N THR A 123 -24.56 -20.36 -19.01
CA THR A 123 -25.13 -19.50 -20.05
C THR A 123 -25.77 -18.29 -19.37
N PHE A 124 -25.12 -17.15 -19.42
CA PHE A 124 -25.75 -15.91 -18.99
C PHE A 124 -26.91 -15.53 -19.90
N PRO A 125 -27.96 -14.89 -19.36
CA PRO A 125 -28.95 -14.23 -20.23
C PRO A 125 -28.19 -13.24 -21.14
N SER A 126 -28.70 -13.01 -22.36
CA SER A 126 -28.06 -12.16 -23.38
C SER A 126 -27.41 -10.94 -22.75
N SER A 127 -26.10 -10.86 -22.89
CA SER A 127 -25.33 -9.71 -22.41
C SER A 127 -25.72 -8.46 -23.22
N THR A 128 -25.65 -7.31 -22.60
CA THR A 128 -25.70 -6.02 -23.30
C THR A 128 -24.31 -5.58 -23.79
N GLN A 129 -23.26 -6.35 -23.47
CA GLN A 129 -21.88 -6.01 -23.81
C GLN A 129 -21.59 -6.36 -25.28
N THR A 130 -20.82 -5.49 -25.91
CA THR A 130 -20.37 -5.63 -27.30
C THR A 130 -18.86 -5.52 -27.34
N ILE A 131 -18.19 -6.62 -27.63
CA ILE A 131 -16.74 -6.69 -27.80
C ILE A 131 -16.43 -6.36 -29.25
N ALA A 132 -15.79 -5.23 -29.49
CA ALA A 132 -15.26 -4.89 -30.80
C ALA A 132 -13.86 -5.46 -30.98
N ILE A 133 -13.61 -6.07 -32.11
CA ILE A 133 -12.29 -6.52 -32.59
C ILE A 133 -11.85 -5.55 -33.66
N ILE A 134 -10.68 -4.93 -33.46
CA ILE A 134 -10.12 -3.97 -34.37
C ILE A 134 -8.87 -4.56 -35.00
N ASP A 135 -8.94 -4.79 -36.30
CA ASP A 135 -7.83 -5.32 -37.09
C ASP A 135 -7.70 -4.63 -38.44
N ALA A 136 -6.55 -4.77 -39.09
CA ALA A 136 -6.35 -4.25 -40.42
C ALA A 136 -6.75 -5.27 -41.50
N PHE A 137 -7.18 -4.77 -42.64
CA PHE A 137 -7.57 -5.57 -43.80
C PHE A 137 -8.82 -6.44 -43.55
N ASN A 138 -9.12 -7.33 -44.49
CA ASN A 138 -10.34 -8.13 -44.48
C ASN A 138 -10.04 -9.62 -44.31
N ASP A 139 -10.75 -10.26 -43.37
CA ASP A 139 -10.90 -11.72 -43.35
C ASP A 139 -12.27 -12.11 -43.98
N PRO A 140 -12.30 -12.59 -45.21
CA PRO A 140 -13.55 -12.87 -45.89
C PRO A 140 -14.28 -14.07 -45.28
N THR A 141 -13.63 -14.89 -44.46
CA THR A 141 -14.16 -16.14 -43.89
C THR A 141 -14.49 -16.05 -42.39
N ALA A 142 -14.24 -14.93 -41.73
CA ALA A 142 -14.35 -14.75 -40.27
C ALA A 142 -15.62 -15.33 -39.64
N GLU A 143 -16.83 -15.03 -40.19
CA GLU A 143 -18.09 -15.56 -39.67
C GLU A 143 -18.23 -17.09 -39.94
N ALA A 144 -17.77 -17.57 -41.10
CA ALA A 144 -17.81 -18.96 -41.45
C ALA A 144 -16.88 -19.82 -40.58
N ASP A 145 -15.69 -19.29 -40.32
CA ASP A 145 -14.66 -19.93 -39.50
C ASP A 145 -15.03 -19.93 -38.02
N LEU A 146 -15.64 -18.85 -37.52
CA LEU A 146 -16.27 -18.80 -36.20
C LEU A 146 -17.35 -19.90 -36.07
N GLY A 147 -18.18 -20.10 -37.11
CA GLY A 147 -19.22 -21.18 -37.11
C GLY A 147 -18.61 -22.58 -37.09
N VAL A 148 -17.43 -22.82 -37.66
CA VAL A 148 -16.69 -24.08 -37.54
C VAL A 148 -16.16 -24.25 -36.12
N TYR A 149 -15.62 -23.17 -35.52
CA TYR A 149 -15.14 -23.16 -34.15
C TYR A 149 -16.24 -23.45 -33.14
N ASP A 150 -17.39 -22.73 -33.24
CA ASP A 150 -18.55 -22.90 -32.38
C ASP A 150 -19.06 -24.33 -32.39
N LYS A 151 -19.17 -24.90 -33.59
CA LYS A 151 -19.62 -26.28 -33.77
C LYS A 151 -18.65 -27.29 -33.14
N GLN A 152 -17.35 -27.07 -33.26
CA GLN A 152 -16.33 -27.97 -32.69
C GLN A 152 -16.43 -28.04 -31.18
N TYR A 153 -16.57 -26.87 -30.53
CA TYR A 153 -16.60 -26.78 -29.08
C TYR A 153 -18.03 -26.84 -28.48
N GLY A 154 -19.05 -26.78 -29.30
CA GLY A 154 -20.45 -26.78 -28.87
C GLY A 154 -20.88 -25.47 -28.25
N LEU A 155 -20.31 -24.37 -28.74
CA LEU A 155 -20.70 -23.02 -28.34
C LEU A 155 -22.00 -22.58 -29.01
N PRO A 156 -22.74 -21.61 -28.45
CA PRO A 156 -23.84 -20.97 -29.13
C PRO A 156 -23.36 -20.34 -30.45
N ALA A 157 -24.14 -20.51 -31.51
CA ALA A 157 -23.76 -19.87 -32.79
C ALA A 157 -23.78 -18.35 -32.71
N CYS A 158 -22.70 -17.69 -33.12
CA CYS A 158 -22.60 -16.25 -33.18
C CYS A 158 -22.53 -15.80 -34.66
N THR A 159 -23.65 -15.26 -35.17
CA THR A 159 -23.80 -14.94 -36.60
C THR A 159 -24.41 -13.57 -36.80
N THR A 160 -24.24 -13.04 -38.03
CA THR A 160 -24.95 -11.83 -38.47
C THR A 160 -26.48 -12.06 -38.50
N GLY A 161 -26.91 -13.30 -38.79
CA GLY A 161 -28.33 -13.67 -38.85
C GLY A 161 -29.05 -13.63 -37.51
N ASN A 162 -28.39 -13.92 -36.41
CA ASN A 162 -28.95 -13.83 -35.04
C ASN A 162 -28.58 -12.55 -34.29
N GLY A 163 -27.80 -11.66 -34.90
CA GLY A 163 -27.38 -10.37 -34.35
C GLY A 163 -26.21 -10.44 -33.36
N CYS A 164 -25.64 -11.63 -33.10
CA CYS A 164 -24.47 -11.79 -32.25
C CYS A 164 -23.22 -11.26 -32.92
N PHE A 165 -23.02 -11.48 -34.23
CA PHE A 165 -21.86 -11.06 -34.99
C PHE A 165 -22.17 -9.88 -35.93
N ARG A 166 -21.25 -8.92 -36.03
CA ARG A 166 -21.30 -7.82 -37.00
C ARG A 166 -19.90 -7.61 -37.59
N LYS A 167 -19.87 -7.38 -38.93
CA LYS A 167 -18.64 -7.11 -39.66
C LYS A 167 -18.75 -5.80 -40.43
N LEU A 168 -17.82 -4.88 -40.23
CA LEU A 168 -17.85 -3.51 -40.72
C LEU A 168 -16.46 -3.05 -41.17
N ASN A 169 -16.39 -2.07 -42.03
CA ASN A 169 -15.16 -1.32 -42.31
C ASN A 169 -14.97 -0.19 -41.25
N GLU A 170 -13.83 0.49 -41.30
CA GLU A 170 -13.50 1.61 -40.39
C GLU A 170 -14.48 2.79 -40.44
N GLU A 171 -15.34 2.88 -41.47
CA GLU A 171 -16.40 3.87 -41.57
C GLU A 171 -17.73 3.40 -40.96
N GLY A 172 -17.81 2.15 -40.49
CA GLY A 172 -19.02 1.52 -39.93
C GLY A 172 -19.98 0.97 -40.99
N LYS A 173 -19.49 0.70 -42.20
CA LYS A 173 -20.29 0.16 -43.31
C LYS A 173 -19.98 -1.32 -43.55
N THR A 174 -20.97 -2.07 -43.99
CA THR A 174 -20.80 -3.47 -44.39
C THR A 174 -20.16 -3.66 -45.75
N SER A 175 -19.97 -2.59 -46.54
CA SER A 175 -19.34 -2.60 -47.83
C SER A 175 -18.99 -1.16 -48.30
N PRO A 176 -17.89 -0.96 -49.07
CA PRO A 176 -16.88 -1.97 -49.39
C PRO A 176 -16.03 -2.31 -48.17
N LEU A 177 -15.63 -3.55 -48.05
CA LEU A 177 -14.65 -4.00 -47.04
C LEU A 177 -13.22 -3.81 -47.62
N PRO A 178 -12.18 -3.76 -46.77
CA PRO A 178 -10.78 -3.67 -47.22
C PRO A 178 -10.36 -4.86 -48.11
N GLY A 179 -9.15 -4.80 -48.68
CA GLY A 179 -8.52 -5.95 -49.33
C GLY A 179 -8.09 -6.99 -48.30
N THR A 180 -8.06 -8.27 -48.73
CA THR A 180 -7.60 -9.37 -47.85
C THR A 180 -6.08 -9.44 -47.75
N GLU A 181 -5.54 -9.61 -46.54
CA GLU A 181 -4.16 -9.94 -46.24
C GLU A 181 -4.14 -11.16 -45.30
N GLY A 182 -3.40 -12.22 -45.70
CA GLY A 182 -3.56 -13.53 -45.03
C GLY A 182 -3.03 -13.60 -43.59
N GLY A 183 -2.02 -12.80 -43.23
CA GLY A 183 -1.55 -12.73 -41.84
C GLY A 183 -2.60 -12.11 -40.92
N TRP A 184 -3.16 -10.98 -41.39
CA TRP A 184 -4.22 -10.29 -40.66
C TRP A 184 -5.55 -11.05 -40.66
N ALA A 185 -5.87 -11.80 -41.71
CA ALA A 185 -7.06 -12.65 -41.70
C ALA A 185 -6.97 -13.74 -40.61
N THR A 186 -5.79 -14.30 -40.43
CA THR A 186 -5.57 -15.25 -39.34
C THR A 186 -5.66 -14.58 -37.96
N GLU A 187 -5.12 -13.37 -37.81
CA GLU A 187 -5.25 -12.57 -36.59
C GLU A 187 -6.73 -12.33 -36.25
N ILE A 188 -7.53 -11.88 -37.21
CA ILE A 188 -8.98 -11.68 -37.08
C ILE A 188 -9.66 -12.97 -36.60
N SER A 189 -9.31 -14.11 -37.21
CA SER A 189 -9.87 -15.41 -36.80
C SER A 189 -9.52 -15.78 -35.35
N LEU A 190 -8.29 -15.48 -34.89
CA LEU A 190 -7.87 -15.65 -33.49
C LEU A 190 -8.74 -14.81 -32.56
N ASP A 191 -8.81 -13.53 -32.83
CA ASP A 191 -9.43 -12.54 -31.96
C ASP A 191 -10.94 -12.76 -31.82
N VAL A 192 -11.63 -12.93 -32.95
CA VAL A 192 -13.08 -13.19 -32.99
C VAL A 192 -13.44 -14.47 -32.24
N GLN A 193 -12.67 -15.56 -32.46
CA GLN A 193 -12.92 -16.84 -31.80
C GLN A 193 -12.64 -16.77 -30.31
N MET A 194 -11.61 -16.07 -29.87
CA MET A 194 -11.28 -15.93 -28.45
C MET A 194 -12.27 -15.04 -27.71
N ALA A 195 -12.68 -13.93 -28.28
CA ALA A 195 -13.71 -13.09 -27.70
C ALA A 195 -15.01 -13.88 -27.46
N HIS A 196 -15.44 -14.68 -28.45
CA HIS A 196 -16.65 -15.52 -28.31
C HIS A 196 -16.43 -16.74 -27.41
N ALA A 197 -15.25 -17.33 -27.42
CA ALA A 197 -14.90 -18.46 -26.55
C ALA A 197 -15.01 -18.11 -25.05
N ILE A 198 -14.59 -16.90 -24.69
CA ILE A 198 -14.64 -16.42 -23.30
C ILE A 198 -16.02 -15.84 -22.98
N CYS A 199 -16.55 -14.91 -23.77
CA CYS A 199 -17.87 -14.33 -23.54
C CYS A 199 -18.90 -14.81 -24.56
N GLN A 200 -19.48 -15.97 -24.34
CA GLN A 200 -20.46 -16.58 -25.24
C GLN A 200 -21.81 -15.84 -25.32
N SER A 201 -22.07 -14.94 -24.38
CA SER A 201 -23.28 -14.10 -24.30
C SER A 201 -23.07 -12.69 -24.86
N CYS A 202 -21.82 -12.27 -25.11
CA CYS A 202 -21.51 -10.97 -25.67
C CYS A 202 -21.77 -10.92 -27.17
N HIS A 203 -22.05 -9.70 -27.69
CA HIS A 203 -22.02 -9.47 -29.12
C HIS A 203 -20.57 -9.26 -29.57
N VAL A 204 -20.23 -9.73 -30.76
CA VAL A 204 -18.91 -9.54 -31.39
C VAL A 204 -19.05 -8.59 -32.59
N MET A 205 -18.27 -7.51 -32.59
CA MET A 205 -18.25 -6.52 -33.66
C MET A 205 -16.85 -6.45 -34.28
N LEU A 206 -16.65 -7.04 -35.45
CA LEU A 206 -15.41 -6.91 -36.20
C LEU A 206 -15.42 -5.60 -36.98
N VAL A 207 -14.43 -4.71 -36.76
CA VAL A 207 -14.23 -3.47 -37.51
C VAL A 207 -12.87 -3.53 -38.20
N GLU A 208 -12.91 -3.69 -39.50
CA GLU A 208 -11.73 -3.86 -40.37
C GLU A 208 -11.20 -2.52 -40.85
N ALA A 209 -10.01 -2.11 -40.39
CA ALA A 209 -9.31 -0.93 -40.83
C ALA A 209 -8.76 -1.14 -42.24
N ARG A 210 -8.72 -0.06 -43.04
CA ARG A 210 -8.27 -0.08 -44.43
C ARG A 210 -6.80 -0.46 -44.57
N SER A 211 -5.97 -0.08 -43.58
CA SER A 211 -4.54 -0.36 -43.57
C SER A 211 -4.02 -0.49 -42.15
N THR A 212 -2.74 -0.81 -42.03
CA THR A 212 -2.01 -0.93 -40.75
C THR A 212 -1.61 0.40 -40.12
N SER A 213 -1.93 1.55 -40.74
CA SER A 213 -1.56 2.84 -40.17
C SER A 213 -2.32 3.08 -38.85
N PHE A 214 -1.67 3.67 -37.86
CA PHE A 214 -2.34 4.05 -36.59
C PHE A 214 -3.52 4.99 -36.81
N SER A 215 -3.52 5.76 -37.91
CA SER A 215 -4.65 6.62 -38.28
C SER A 215 -5.88 5.81 -38.69
N ASP A 216 -5.73 4.76 -39.50
CA ASP A 216 -6.84 3.93 -39.99
C ASP A 216 -7.34 3.01 -38.85
N LEU A 217 -6.42 2.41 -38.10
CA LEU A 217 -6.76 1.59 -36.92
C LEU A 217 -7.48 2.43 -35.84
N GLY A 218 -7.00 3.64 -35.56
CA GLY A 218 -7.69 4.56 -34.63
C GLY A 218 -9.08 4.96 -35.12
N ALA A 219 -9.26 5.21 -36.43
CA ALA A 219 -10.58 5.48 -37.00
C ALA A 219 -11.55 4.28 -36.82
N ALA A 220 -11.03 3.06 -36.87
CA ALA A 220 -11.81 1.85 -36.58
C ALA A 220 -12.21 1.76 -35.09
N VAL A 221 -11.31 2.10 -34.15
CA VAL A 221 -11.61 2.22 -32.72
C VAL A 221 -12.73 3.24 -32.46
N ASP A 222 -12.57 4.48 -32.97
CA ASP A 222 -13.61 5.52 -32.87
C ASP A 222 -14.96 5.07 -33.44
N THR A 223 -14.94 4.32 -34.52
CA THR A 223 -16.14 3.76 -35.15
C THR A 223 -16.78 2.70 -34.26
N ALA A 224 -16.02 1.80 -33.69
CA ALA A 224 -16.52 0.77 -32.78
C ALA A 224 -17.19 1.40 -31.57
N VAL A 225 -16.55 2.35 -30.91
CA VAL A 225 -17.12 3.07 -29.75
C VAL A 225 -18.38 3.85 -30.12
N ARG A 226 -18.37 4.57 -31.23
CA ARG A 226 -19.54 5.29 -31.77
C ARG A 226 -20.72 4.36 -32.06
N LEU A 227 -20.47 3.10 -32.42
CA LEU A 227 -21.48 2.10 -32.70
C LEU A 227 -21.89 1.27 -31.48
N GLY A 228 -21.39 1.62 -30.30
CA GLY A 228 -21.83 1.08 -29.01
C GLY A 228 -20.99 -0.09 -28.51
N ALA A 229 -19.74 -0.21 -28.95
CA ALA A 229 -18.81 -1.15 -28.31
C ALA A 229 -18.59 -0.72 -26.84
N THR A 230 -18.66 -1.68 -25.95
CA THR A 230 -18.38 -1.53 -24.52
C THR A 230 -16.98 -2.00 -24.17
N GLU A 231 -16.45 -2.93 -24.93
CA GLU A 231 -15.08 -3.42 -24.94
C GLU A 231 -14.51 -3.32 -26.36
N VAL A 232 -13.23 -2.95 -26.47
CA VAL A 232 -12.50 -2.87 -27.75
C VAL A 232 -11.18 -3.61 -27.58
N SER A 233 -10.95 -4.68 -28.34
CA SER A 233 -9.69 -5.42 -28.36
C SER A 233 -8.85 -5.02 -29.56
N ASN A 234 -7.57 -4.75 -29.30
CA ASN A 234 -6.58 -4.30 -30.27
C ASN A 234 -5.36 -5.24 -30.20
N SER A 235 -5.31 -6.20 -31.14
CA SER A 235 -4.26 -7.21 -31.19
C SER A 235 -3.10 -6.80 -32.09
N TYR A 236 -2.64 -5.57 -31.94
CA TYR A 236 -1.59 -5.00 -32.76
C TYR A 236 -0.74 -3.98 -32.00
N GLY A 237 0.44 -3.72 -32.54
CA GLY A 237 1.30 -2.68 -32.01
C GLY A 237 2.49 -2.38 -32.93
N GLY A 238 3.21 -1.34 -32.58
CA GLY A 238 4.48 -0.96 -33.18
C GLY A 238 5.37 -0.31 -32.13
N ALA A 239 6.68 -0.31 -32.38
CA ALA A 239 7.62 0.33 -31.46
C ALA A 239 7.28 1.81 -31.28
N GLU A 240 7.17 2.26 -30.01
CA GLU A 240 6.85 3.64 -29.67
C GLU A 240 7.85 4.63 -30.31
N GLY A 241 7.34 5.68 -30.89
CA GLY A 241 8.11 6.75 -31.50
C GLY A 241 7.67 8.15 -31.07
N GLY A 242 8.49 9.15 -31.35
CA GLY A 242 8.25 10.53 -30.86
C GLY A 242 6.99 11.22 -31.42
N GLY A 243 6.24 10.57 -32.30
CA GLY A 243 4.98 11.08 -32.89
C GLY A 243 3.72 10.41 -32.34
N ASP A 244 3.84 9.35 -31.56
CA ASP A 244 2.72 8.46 -31.23
C ASP A 244 1.68 9.11 -30.31
N ALA A 245 2.09 10.08 -29.49
CA ALA A 245 1.15 10.90 -28.73
C ALA A 245 0.09 11.59 -29.62
N SER A 246 0.37 11.83 -30.91
CA SER A 246 -0.61 12.40 -31.86
C SER A 246 -1.65 11.38 -32.31
N TYR A 247 -1.41 10.09 -32.14
CA TYR A 247 -2.36 9.00 -32.46
C TYR A 247 -3.13 8.49 -31.25
N ASN A 248 -2.92 9.08 -30.05
CA ASN A 248 -3.52 8.60 -28.82
C ASN A 248 -5.03 8.87 -28.70
N ALA A 249 -5.52 9.96 -29.27
CA ALA A 249 -6.91 10.39 -29.09
C ALA A 249 -7.98 9.31 -29.39
N PRO A 250 -7.83 8.43 -30.40
CA PRO A 250 -8.78 7.33 -30.63
C PRO A 250 -8.77 6.22 -29.56
N TYR A 251 -7.80 6.21 -28.67
CA TYR A 251 -7.72 5.25 -27.56
C TYR A 251 -8.17 5.87 -26.21
N ASP A 252 -8.44 7.17 -26.20
CA ASP A 252 -8.96 7.90 -25.02
C ASP A 252 -10.50 7.97 -25.09
N HIS A 253 -11.15 6.90 -24.64
CA HIS A 253 -12.60 6.79 -24.53
C HIS A 253 -13.04 6.46 -23.11
N PRO A 254 -13.24 7.49 -22.26
CA PRO A 254 -13.65 7.30 -20.88
C PRO A 254 -14.90 6.43 -20.74
N GLY A 255 -14.80 5.40 -19.91
CA GLY A 255 -15.92 4.47 -19.67
C GLY A 255 -16.05 3.33 -20.70
N VAL A 256 -15.12 3.19 -21.62
CA VAL A 256 -15.00 2.04 -22.55
C VAL A 256 -13.75 1.26 -22.17
N VAL A 257 -13.84 -0.07 -22.16
CA VAL A 257 -12.68 -0.96 -21.97
C VAL A 257 -11.91 -1.05 -23.28
N ILE A 258 -10.67 -0.57 -23.33
CA ILE A 258 -9.81 -0.69 -24.52
C ILE A 258 -8.61 -1.55 -24.13
N THR A 259 -8.59 -2.82 -24.55
CA THR A 259 -7.45 -3.70 -24.35
C THR A 259 -6.50 -3.62 -25.54
N VAL A 260 -5.20 -3.70 -25.25
CA VAL A 260 -4.14 -3.64 -26.25
C VAL A 260 -3.04 -4.63 -25.93
N SER A 261 -2.66 -5.43 -26.92
CA SER A 261 -1.55 -6.37 -26.84
C SER A 261 -0.22 -5.66 -26.59
N SER A 262 0.55 -6.12 -25.60
CA SER A 262 1.82 -5.47 -25.21
C SER A 262 2.98 -5.70 -26.18
N GLY A 263 2.90 -6.73 -27.03
CA GLY A 263 3.95 -7.12 -27.98
C GLY A 263 4.43 -8.55 -27.80
N ASP A 264 5.13 -9.07 -28.82
CA ASP A 264 5.56 -10.46 -28.91
C ASP A 264 7.07 -10.65 -29.05
N CYS A 265 7.85 -9.62 -28.73
CA CYS A 265 9.29 -9.59 -28.92
C CYS A 265 10.06 -9.36 -27.61
N GLY A 266 9.42 -9.60 -26.48
CA GLY A 266 10.02 -9.45 -25.16
C GLY A 266 10.19 -7.99 -24.73
N TYR A 267 11.04 -7.82 -23.73
CA TYR A 267 11.32 -6.51 -23.14
C TYR A 267 11.90 -5.55 -24.19
N TYR A 268 11.26 -4.39 -24.33
CA TYR A 268 11.60 -3.37 -25.33
C TYR A 268 11.74 -3.89 -26.78
N ASN A 269 11.05 -4.98 -27.12
CA ASN A 269 11.14 -5.61 -28.45
C ASN A 269 12.53 -6.14 -28.82
N GLU A 270 13.39 -6.47 -27.85
CA GLU A 270 14.75 -6.97 -28.06
C GLU A 270 14.80 -8.25 -28.91
N GLY A 271 13.72 -9.06 -28.88
CA GLY A 271 13.64 -10.34 -29.63
C GLY A 271 13.28 -10.20 -31.11
N CYS A 272 12.88 -9.03 -31.59
CA CYS A 272 12.56 -8.78 -32.99
C CYS A 272 13.75 -8.15 -33.74
N ASN A 273 13.88 -8.49 -35.02
CA ASN A 273 14.93 -7.98 -35.89
C ASN A 273 14.76 -6.47 -36.15
N GLY A 274 15.33 -5.66 -35.29
CA GLY A 274 15.35 -4.20 -35.44
C GLY A 274 15.46 -3.58 -34.05
N ASP A 275 16.62 -3.02 -33.76
CA ASP A 275 17.02 -2.36 -32.52
C ASP A 275 16.09 -1.18 -32.10
N THR A 276 14.84 -1.48 -31.76
CA THR A 276 13.93 -0.48 -31.22
C THR A 276 13.80 -0.75 -29.72
N GLU A 277 14.70 -0.17 -28.93
CA GLU A 277 14.61 -0.15 -27.47
C GLU A 277 13.40 0.69 -27.00
N ALA A 278 12.18 0.29 -27.37
CA ALA A 278 10.96 1.03 -27.07
C ALA A 278 9.80 0.10 -26.72
N ALA A 279 8.93 0.51 -25.79
CA ALA A 279 7.65 -0.12 -25.56
C ALA A 279 6.78 -0.07 -26.83
N ASN A 280 5.73 -0.87 -26.92
CA ASN A 280 4.80 -0.82 -28.04
C ASN A 280 3.70 0.23 -27.80
N PHE A 281 3.38 0.99 -28.86
CA PHE A 281 2.15 1.78 -28.96
C PHE A 281 1.11 0.95 -29.78
N PRO A 282 -0.18 0.94 -29.42
CA PRO A 282 -0.85 1.78 -28.39
C PRO A 282 -0.86 1.21 -26.95
N ALA A 283 -0.20 0.08 -26.67
CA ALA A 283 -0.12 -0.47 -25.30
C ALA A 283 0.54 0.49 -24.28
N SER A 284 1.42 1.38 -24.75
CA SER A 284 2.06 2.40 -23.92
C SER A 284 1.15 3.58 -23.57
N SER A 285 -0.05 3.68 -24.15
CA SER A 285 -1.04 4.70 -23.78
C SER A 285 -1.48 4.54 -22.32
N PRO A 286 -1.68 5.63 -21.55
CA PRO A 286 -2.24 5.56 -20.21
C PRO A 286 -3.76 5.27 -20.19
N ASP A 287 -4.43 5.36 -21.33
CA ASP A 287 -5.89 5.33 -21.46
C ASP A 287 -6.41 3.91 -21.76
N VAL A 288 -5.50 2.94 -21.95
CA VAL A 288 -5.82 1.55 -22.30
C VAL A 288 -5.46 0.57 -21.20
N VAL A 289 -5.98 -0.65 -21.32
CA VAL A 289 -5.53 -1.84 -20.59
C VAL A 289 -4.46 -2.54 -21.42
N ALA A 290 -3.20 -2.39 -21.06
CA ALA A 290 -2.09 -3.08 -21.71
C ALA A 290 -2.02 -4.54 -21.25
N VAL A 291 -2.13 -5.48 -22.19
CA VAL A 291 -2.22 -6.91 -21.89
C VAL A 291 -0.91 -7.62 -22.22
N GLY A 292 -0.22 -8.09 -21.19
CA GLY A 292 1.02 -8.87 -21.27
C GLY A 292 0.79 -10.35 -21.52
N GLY A 293 1.87 -11.08 -21.78
CA GLY A 293 1.83 -12.50 -22.13
C GLY A 293 2.29 -13.43 -21.02
N THR A 294 1.50 -14.48 -20.75
CA THR A 294 1.89 -15.56 -19.85
C THR A 294 1.96 -16.92 -20.54
N THR A 295 2.74 -17.83 -19.94
CA THR A 295 2.73 -19.26 -20.22
C THR A 295 1.77 -19.90 -19.24
N LEU A 296 0.62 -20.36 -19.73
CA LEU A 296 -0.38 -21.05 -18.93
C LEU A 296 -0.04 -22.54 -18.87
N SER A 297 0.03 -23.11 -17.69
CA SER A 297 0.37 -24.52 -17.48
C SER A 297 -0.63 -25.20 -16.55
N ARG A 298 -0.90 -26.49 -16.84
CA ARG A 298 -1.78 -27.33 -16.04
C ARG A 298 -1.05 -28.51 -15.43
N SER A 299 -1.23 -28.73 -14.12
CA SER A 299 -0.73 -29.91 -13.42
C SER A 299 -1.88 -30.58 -12.65
N GLY A 300 -2.39 -31.68 -13.17
CA GLY A 300 -3.62 -32.31 -12.69
C GLY A 300 -4.83 -31.37 -12.88
N GLU A 301 -5.43 -30.94 -11.79
CA GLU A 301 -6.54 -29.96 -11.82
C GLU A 301 -6.10 -28.52 -11.47
N SER A 302 -4.82 -28.32 -11.16
CA SER A 302 -4.29 -27.01 -10.80
C SER A 302 -3.70 -26.30 -12.01
N TRP A 303 -3.94 -25.01 -12.09
CA TRP A 303 -3.42 -24.12 -13.10
C TRP A 303 -2.34 -23.19 -12.51
N SER A 304 -1.40 -22.78 -13.34
CA SER A 304 -0.37 -21.80 -12.97
C SER A 304 0.06 -20.99 -14.18
N SER A 305 0.50 -19.77 -13.94
CA SER A 305 1.01 -18.87 -14.97
C SER A 305 2.43 -18.44 -14.64
N THR A 306 3.27 -18.37 -15.67
CA THR A 306 4.60 -17.76 -15.61
C THR A 306 4.73 -16.74 -16.72
N VAL A 307 5.66 -15.79 -16.62
CA VAL A 307 5.91 -14.86 -17.73
C VAL A 307 6.25 -15.63 -19.00
N TRP A 308 5.65 -15.25 -20.13
CA TRP A 308 6.09 -15.71 -21.44
C TRP A 308 7.25 -14.84 -21.92
N GLU A 309 8.37 -15.48 -22.34
CA GLU A 309 9.58 -14.77 -22.79
C GLU A 309 9.34 -13.81 -23.97
N GLY A 310 8.35 -14.13 -24.84
CA GLY A 310 7.97 -13.28 -25.96
C GLY A 310 7.09 -12.11 -25.57
N GLY A 311 6.40 -12.15 -24.44
CA GLY A 311 5.47 -11.10 -24.03
C GLY A 311 6.16 -9.73 -23.94
N GLY A 312 5.53 -8.69 -24.51
CA GLY A 312 6.08 -7.34 -24.53
C GLY A 312 6.04 -6.66 -23.16
N SER A 313 7.06 -5.89 -22.85
CA SER A 313 7.09 -4.97 -21.71
C SER A 313 8.07 -3.83 -21.96
N GLY A 314 8.05 -2.82 -21.12
CA GLY A 314 8.95 -1.68 -21.19
C GLY A 314 8.34 -0.42 -20.64
N CYS A 315 9.10 0.66 -20.65
CA CYS A 315 8.67 1.96 -20.17
C CYS A 315 8.42 2.90 -21.36
N SER A 316 7.28 3.55 -21.36
CA SER A 316 7.00 4.61 -22.33
C SER A 316 7.92 5.82 -22.12
N THR A 317 8.38 6.39 -23.22
CA THR A 317 9.08 7.67 -23.27
C THR A 317 8.16 8.82 -23.71
N ALA A 318 6.98 8.51 -24.24
CA ALA A 318 5.99 9.46 -24.72
C ALA A 318 4.89 9.75 -23.68
N PHE A 319 4.58 8.79 -22.82
CA PHE A 319 3.47 8.89 -21.88
C PHE A 319 3.93 8.75 -20.43
N THR A 320 3.33 9.54 -19.55
CA THR A 320 3.54 9.43 -18.09
C THR A 320 2.64 8.34 -17.50
N ALA A 321 3.12 7.68 -16.43
CA ALA A 321 2.32 6.72 -15.70
C ALA A 321 1.13 7.42 -15.01
N PRO A 322 -0.08 6.90 -15.13
CA PRO A 322 -1.21 7.38 -14.34
C PRO A 322 -0.99 7.12 -12.85
N LEU A 323 -1.67 7.89 -11.98
CA LEU A 323 -1.47 7.81 -10.54
C LEU A 323 -1.73 6.40 -9.99
N TRP A 324 -2.77 5.73 -10.47
CA TRP A 324 -3.11 4.39 -10.04
C TRP A 324 -2.02 3.35 -10.38
N GLN A 325 -1.16 3.60 -11.37
CA GLN A 325 0.00 2.77 -11.67
C GLN A 325 1.24 3.24 -10.89
N SER A 326 1.54 4.54 -10.88
CA SER A 326 2.76 5.07 -10.28
C SER A 326 2.79 4.97 -8.75
N GLU A 327 1.63 4.81 -8.09
CA GLU A 327 1.50 4.70 -6.64
C GLU A 327 1.56 3.25 -6.12
N VAL A 328 1.57 2.22 -7.00
CA VAL A 328 1.71 0.84 -6.51
C VAL A 328 3.11 0.58 -5.96
N ALA A 329 3.18 -0.28 -4.94
CA ALA A 329 4.39 -0.47 -4.12
C ALA A 329 5.66 -0.81 -4.94
N ASN A 330 5.53 -1.55 -6.04
CA ASN A 330 6.67 -2.01 -6.84
C ASN A 330 6.92 -1.19 -8.12
N TYR A 331 6.12 -0.15 -8.40
CA TYR A 331 6.33 0.66 -9.60
C TYR A 331 7.75 1.22 -9.68
N SER A 332 8.31 1.70 -8.58
CA SER A 332 9.69 2.23 -8.55
C SER A 332 10.76 1.19 -8.95
N LEU A 333 10.45 -0.10 -8.84
CA LEU A 333 11.35 -1.19 -9.22
C LEU A 333 11.33 -1.49 -10.72
N THR A 334 10.40 -0.91 -11.48
CA THR A 334 10.39 -1.02 -12.96
C THR A 334 11.43 -0.13 -13.62
N ALA A 335 11.99 0.84 -12.89
CA ALA A 335 12.91 1.86 -13.40
C ALA A 335 12.32 2.77 -14.48
N CYS A 336 10.98 2.84 -14.62
CA CYS A 336 10.30 3.68 -15.61
C CYS A 336 10.38 5.19 -15.34
N SER A 337 10.91 5.61 -14.17
CA SER A 337 11.18 7.03 -13.87
C SER A 337 9.99 7.98 -14.08
N GLY A 338 8.76 7.49 -13.84
CA GLY A 338 7.52 8.23 -14.05
C GLY A 338 6.87 8.00 -15.42
N GLY A 339 7.50 7.25 -16.33
CA GLY A 339 6.89 6.82 -17.58
C GLY A 339 5.91 5.68 -17.41
N ARG A 340 4.90 5.59 -18.29
CA ARG A 340 3.95 4.48 -18.34
C ARG A 340 4.69 3.14 -18.47
N SER A 341 4.46 2.20 -17.56
CA SER A 341 5.00 0.83 -17.63
C SER A 341 3.99 -0.09 -18.32
N VAL A 342 4.42 -0.85 -19.28
CA VAL A 342 3.66 -1.89 -19.99
C VAL A 342 4.10 -3.24 -19.42
N ALA A 343 3.18 -4.10 -18.87
CA ALA A 343 1.74 -4.21 -19.03
C ALA A 343 0.96 -3.83 -17.75
N ASP A 344 -0.41 -3.92 -17.82
CA ASP A 344 -1.32 -3.80 -16.67
C ASP A 344 -1.73 -5.16 -16.11
N ILE A 345 -1.97 -6.13 -16.98
CA ILE A 345 -2.40 -7.50 -16.65
C ILE A 345 -1.78 -8.47 -17.66
N GLY A 346 -1.59 -9.73 -17.26
CA GLY A 346 -1.08 -10.77 -18.16
C GLY A 346 -2.08 -11.91 -18.36
N ALA A 347 -2.23 -12.40 -19.59
CA ALA A 347 -3.02 -13.58 -19.89
C ALA A 347 -2.26 -14.54 -20.82
N ILE A 348 -2.85 -15.70 -21.10
CA ILE A 348 -2.25 -16.72 -21.98
C ILE A 348 -1.77 -16.13 -23.31
N ALA A 349 -0.51 -16.40 -23.64
CA ALA A 349 0.10 -15.87 -24.87
C ALA A 349 1.12 -16.84 -25.50
N ASN A 350 1.77 -17.71 -24.69
CA ASN A 350 2.80 -18.59 -25.21
C ASN A 350 2.20 -19.58 -26.23
N PRO A 351 2.62 -19.57 -27.52
CA PRO A 351 2.08 -20.48 -28.52
C PRO A 351 2.34 -21.96 -28.26
N TYR A 352 3.33 -22.30 -27.45
CA TYR A 352 3.58 -23.69 -27.03
C TYR A 352 2.53 -24.22 -26.06
N THR A 353 1.86 -23.36 -25.36
CA THR A 353 0.70 -23.64 -24.50
C THR A 353 -0.53 -22.84 -24.96
N GLY A 354 -0.60 -22.51 -26.24
CA GLY A 354 -1.59 -21.65 -26.85
C GLY A 354 -2.96 -22.30 -27.02
N VAL A 355 -3.76 -21.73 -27.93
CA VAL A 355 -5.14 -22.15 -28.19
C VAL A 355 -5.30 -22.73 -29.58
N ASN A 356 -6.30 -23.59 -29.75
CA ASN A 356 -6.71 -24.02 -31.09
C ASN A 356 -7.63 -22.96 -31.69
N ILE A 357 -7.34 -22.52 -32.90
CA ILE A 357 -8.26 -21.73 -33.75
C ILE A 357 -8.44 -22.36 -35.13
N TYR A 358 -9.46 -21.97 -35.81
CA TYR A 358 -9.78 -22.38 -37.20
C TYR A 358 -9.72 -21.17 -38.13
N ASP A 359 -8.91 -21.25 -39.17
CA ASP A 359 -8.77 -20.22 -40.20
C ASP A 359 -8.73 -20.91 -41.58
N SER A 360 -9.67 -20.60 -42.45
CA SER A 360 -9.73 -21.13 -43.82
C SER A 360 -9.20 -20.14 -44.87
N THR A 361 -8.83 -18.93 -44.50
CA THR A 361 -8.29 -17.92 -45.42
C THR A 361 -6.89 -18.29 -45.85
N PRO A 362 -6.59 -18.40 -47.15
CA PRO A 362 -5.25 -18.71 -47.63
C PRO A 362 -4.22 -17.65 -47.27
N SER A 363 -3.15 -18.05 -46.57
CA SER A 363 -2.03 -17.15 -46.26
C SER A 363 -0.99 -17.13 -47.39
N PRO A 364 -0.50 -15.96 -47.80
CA PRO A 364 0.61 -15.83 -48.74
C PRO A 364 1.89 -16.51 -48.26
N SER A 365 2.06 -16.63 -46.96
CA SER A 365 3.20 -17.31 -46.29
C SER A 365 3.16 -18.82 -46.41
N GLY A 366 2.11 -19.39 -47.06
CA GLY A 366 1.99 -20.82 -47.33
C GLY A 366 1.69 -21.66 -46.08
N TYR A 367 1.20 -21.05 -44.99
CA TYR A 367 0.74 -21.78 -43.81
C TYR A 367 -0.52 -22.58 -44.16
N PRO A 368 -0.66 -23.81 -43.64
CA PRO A 368 -1.86 -24.61 -43.88
C PRO A 368 -3.11 -23.92 -43.33
N THR A 369 -4.15 -23.85 -44.13
CA THR A 369 -5.50 -23.46 -43.66
C THR A 369 -6.12 -24.55 -42.76
N GLY A 370 -7.08 -24.17 -41.96
CA GLY A 370 -7.77 -25.05 -41.01
C GLY A 370 -7.29 -24.87 -39.57
N TRP A 371 -7.40 -25.92 -38.79
CA TRP A 371 -7.01 -25.87 -37.39
C TRP A 371 -5.52 -25.66 -37.18
N GLY A 372 -5.17 -24.80 -36.24
CA GLY A 372 -3.78 -24.52 -35.81
C GLY A 372 -3.71 -24.20 -34.33
N VAL A 373 -2.48 -24.21 -33.76
CA VAL A 373 -2.21 -23.77 -32.39
C VAL A 373 -1.57 -22.36 -32.45
N TRP A 374 -2.10 -21.44 -31.69
CA TRP A 374 -1.80 -20.03 -31.75
C TRP A 374 -1.55 -19.43 -30.38
N GLY A 375 -0.77 -18.39 -30.35
CA GLY A 375 -0.43 -17.60 -29.17
C GLY A 375 -0.16 -16.15 -29.59
N GLY A 376 0.70 -15.47 -28.83
CA GLY A 376 0.94 -14.05 -28.94
C GLY A 376 0.14 -13.28 -27.89
N THR A 377 0.53 -12.05 -27.62
CA THR A 377 -0.28 -11.15 -26.81
C THR A 377 -1.60 -10.78 -27.50
N SER A 378 -1.69 -11.06 -28.80
CA SER A 378 -2.95 -11.07 -29.58
C SER A 378 -3.99 -12.05 -29.04
N LEU A 379 -3.57 -13.21 -28.52
CA LEU A 379 -4.46 -14.12 -27.80
C LEU A 379 -4.91 -13.52 -26.47
N ALA A 380 -4.02 -12.85 -25.75
CA ALA A 380 -4.29 -12.32 -24.41
C ALA A 380 -5.27 -11.14 -24.43
N SER A 381 -5.19 -10.24 -25.42
CA SER A 381 -6.01 -9.02 -25.48
C SER A 381 -7.51 -9.33 -25.59
N PRO A 382 -8.01 -10.14 -26.56
CA PRO A 382 -9.43 -10.47 -26.65
C PRO A 382 -9.94 -11.31 -25.48
N VAL A 383 -9.07 -12.14 -24.85
CA VAL A 383 -9.42 -12.87 -23.62
C VAL A 383 -9.73 -11.88 -22.51
N VAL A 384 -8.86 -10.91 -22.23
CA VAL A 384 -9.07 -9.90 -21.19
C VAL A 384 -10.24 -8.96 -21.52
N ALA A 385 -10.42 -8.56 -22.78
CA ALA A 385 -11.59 -7.78 -23.19
C ALA A 385 -12.91 -8.55 -22.92
N ALA A 386 -12.92 -9.86 -23.21
CA ALA A 386 -14.09 -10.69 -22.99
C ALA A 386 -14.35 -10.96 -21.49
N GLU A 387 -13.32 -11.00 -20.66
CA GLU A 387 -13.47 -11.08 -19.19
C GLU A 387 -14.11 -9.80 -18.62
N PHE A 388 -13.73 -8.63 -19.11
CA PHE A 388 -14.45 -7.38 -18.80
C PHE A 388 -15.91 -7.45 -19.27
N GLY A 389 -16.15 -7.95 -20.48
CA GLY A 389 -17.51 -8.14 -21.00
C GLY A 389 -18.34 -9.09 -20.15
N LEU A 390 -17.77 -10.21 -19.67
CA LEU A 390 -18.42 -11.12 -18.71
C LEU A 390 -18.70 -10.46 -17.36
N ALA A 391 -17.82 -9.59 -16.91
CA ALA A 391 -17.98 -8.83 -15.67
C ALA A 391 -19.04 -7.73 -15.79
N GLY A 392 -19.46 -7.34 -17.01
CA GLY A 392 -20.46 -6.30 -17.25
C GLY A 392 -19.89 -4.96 -17.71
N GLY A 393 -18.66 -4.93 -18.21
CA GLY A 393 -17.98 -3.78 -18.79
C GLY A 393 -17.23 -2.90 -17.81
N ALA A 394 -17.05 -1.64 -18.16
CA ALA A 394 -16.28 -0.66 -17.38
C ALA A 394 -16.94 -0.20 -16.08
N HIS A 395 -18.21 -0.52 -15.86
CA HIS A 395 -18.98 -0.16 -14.65
C HIS A 395 -18.96 1.34 -14.28
N GLY A 396 -18.78 2.23 -15.26
CA GLY A 396 -18.68 3.67 -15.04
C GLY A 396 -17.31 4.15 -14.57
N VAL A 397 -16.31 3.28 -14.56
CA VAL A 397 -14.90 3.67 -14.33
C VAL A 397 -14.39 4.37 -15.59
N GLU A 398 -13.78 5.52 -15.43
CA GLU A 398 -13.29 6.35 -16.53
C GLU A 398 -12.21 5.62 -17.35
N TYR A 399 -11.22 5.04 -16.65
CA TYR A 399 -10.15 4.23 -17.24
C TYR A 399 -10.14 2.83 -16.59
N PRO A 400 -10.72 1.82 -17.25
CA PRO A 400 -10.96 0.49 -16.64
C PRO A 400 -9.71 -0.25 -16.17
N ALA A 401 -8.52 0.05 -16.70
CA ALA A 401 -7.26 -0.46 -16.16
C ALA A 401 -7.13 -0.22 -14.64
N GLN A 402 -7.61 0.93 -14.15
CA GLN A 402 -7.61 1.28 -12.72
C GLN A 402 -8.29 0.23 -11.84
N THR A 403 -9.33 -0.43 -12.35
CA THR A 403 -10.07 -1.46 -11.60
C THR A 403 -9.14 -2.63 -11.23
N LEU A 404 -8.29 -3.06 -12.17
CA LEU A 404 -7.35 -4.17 -11.96
C LEU A 404 -6.36 -3.88 -10.82
N TYR A 405 -5.86 -2.65 -10.74
CA TYR A 405 -4.88 -2.23 -9.72
C TYR A 405 -5.45 -2.22 -8.30
N ALA A 406 -6.77 -2.11 -8.15
CA ALA A 406 -7.43 -2.20 -6.86
C ALA A 406 -7.38 -3.59 -6.23
N HIS A 407 -7.20 -4.62 -7.04
CA HIS A 407 -7.20 -6.01 -6.64
C HIS A 407 -5.79 -6.60 -6.51
N ILE A 408 -4.74 -5.79 -6.66
CA ILE A 408 -3.35 -6.24 -6.54
C ILE A 408 -3.10 -6.85 -5.16
N GLY A 409 -2.58 -8.09 -5.16
CA GLY A 409 -2.32 -8.84 -3.92
C GLY A 409 -3.52 -9.63 -3.38
N ASP A 410 -4.71 -9.53 -3.98
CA ASP A 410 -5.84 -10.42 -3.67
C ASP A 410 -5.78 -11.67 -4.54
N SER A 411 -5.37 -12.78 -3.96
CA SER A 411 -5.20 -14.06 -4.66
C SER A 411 -6.52 -14.73 -5.06
N HIS A 412 -7.68 -14.20 -4.65
CA HIS A 412 -8.99 -14.68 -5.10
C HIS A 412 -9.41 -14.01 -6.40
N ASP A 413 -8.82 -12.86 -6.72
CA ASP A 413 -9.19 -12.04 -7.85
C ASP A 413 -8.10 -12.01 -8.94
N LEU A 414 -6.82 -12.11 -8.52
CA LEU A 414 -5.65 -12.12 -9.39
C LEU A 414 -4.64 -13.19 -8.95
N TYR A 415 -4.16 -13.98 -9.91
CA TYR A 415 -3.01 -14.86 -9.72
C TYR A 415 -1.72 -14.04 -9.84
N ASP A 416 -0.99 -13.87 -8.75
CA ASP A 416 0.30 -13.17 -8.75
C ASP A 416 1.36 -13.98 -9.50
N VAL A 417 1.80 -13.50 -10.65
CA VAL A 417 2.80 -14.16 -11.50
C VAL A 417 4.19 -13.82 -10.97
N VAL A 418 4.82 -14.75 -10.25
CA VAL A 418 6.07 -14.51 -9.51
C VAL A 418 7.30 -15.18 -10.14
N SER A 419 7.18 -15.74 -11.34
CA SER A 419 8.27 -16.46 -12.01
C SER A 419 8.30 -16.25 -13.52
N GLY A 420 9.51 -16.30 -14.07
CA GLY A 420 9.78 -16.06 -15.49
C GLY A 420 10.31 -14.64 -15.75
N HIS A 421 10.69 -14.41 -16.99
CA HIS A 421 11.21 -13.13 -17.50
C HIS A 421 10.94 -13.05 -19.00
N ASN A 422 10.96 -11.84 -19.54
CA ASN A 422 10.80 -11.58 -20.98
C ASN A 422 11.98 -10.80 -21.60
N GLY A 423 13.14 -10.84 -20.96
CA GLY A 423 14.35 -10.19 -21.44
C GLY A 423 15.38 -9.96 -20.35
N THR A 424 16.37 -9.13 -20.65
CA THR A 424 17.41 -8.70 -19.72
C THR A 424 17.26 -7.20 -19.45
N CYS A 425 17.07 -6.80 -18.19
CA CYS A 425 16.83 -5.41 -17.83
C CYS A 425 17.65 -4.95 -16.61
N THR A 426 17.86 -3.64 -16.53
CA THR A 426 18.57 -3.00 -15.41
C THR A 426 17.65 -2.78 -14.20
N GLY A 427 16.33 -2.65 -14.42
CA GLY A 427 15.31 -2.57 -13.37
C GLY A 427 14.75 -3.95 -13.06
N ALA A 428 14.83 -4.38 -11.82
CA ALA A 428 14.55 -5.76 -11.44
C ALA A 428 13.12 -6.22 -11.73
N SER A 429 12.14 -5.36 -11.90
CA SER A 429 10.75 -5.72 -12.22
C SER A 429 10.27 -5.27 -13.59
N SER A 430 11.10 -4.63 -14.41
CA SER A 430 10.70 -4.22 -15.75
C SER A 430 10.65 -5.37 -16.76
N CYS A 431 11.41 -6.44 -16.54
CA CYS A 431 11.43 -7.63 -17.39
C CYS A 431 11.38 -8.96 -16.62
N GLN A 432 11.22 -8.94 -15.31
CA GLN A 432 11.17 -10.13 -14.47
C GLN A 432 9.92 -10.14 -13.61
N ALA A 433 9.28 -11.30 -13.51
CA ALA A 433 8.19 -11.53 -12.58
C ALA A 433 8.62 -11.30 -11.12
N ARG A 434 7.72 -10.71 -10.34
CA ARG A 434 7.89 -10.48 -8.90
C ARG A 434 6.54 -10.49 -8.20
N ALA A 435 6.58 -10.73 -6.88
CA ALA A 435 5.38 -10.57 -6.07
C ALA A 435 4.82 -9.15 -6.16
N GLY A 436 3.54 -9.04 -6.43
CA GLY A 436 2.83 -7.79 -6.68
C GLY A 436 3.03 -7.28 -8.12
N TYR A 437 3.20 -5.98 -8.30
CA TYR A 437 3.32 -5.38 -9.64
C TYR A 437 4.69 -5.63 -10.29
N ASP A 438 4.67 -6.04 -11.58
CA ASP A 438 5.87 -6.13 -12.43
C ASP A 438 5.58 -5.69 -13.89
N GLY A 439 6.62 -5.45 -14.68
CA GLY A 439 6.46 -4.98 -16.06
C GLY A 439 5.79 -6.01 -16.99
N PRO A 440 6.24 -7.28 -17.01
CA PRO A 440 5.72 -8.28 -17.94
C PRO A 440 4.25 -8.67 -17.78
N THR A 441 3.75 -8.69 -16.53
CA THR A 441 2.39 -9.19 -16.21
C THR A 441 1.54 -8.22 -15.42
N GLY A 442 2.03 -7.00 -15.20
CA GLY A 442 1.27 -5.98 -14.49
C GLY A 442 0.90 -6.39 -13.07
N VAL A 443 -0.39 -6.41 -12.79
CA VAL A 443 -0.95 -6.80 -11.49
C VAL A 443 -1.09 -8.33 -11.32
N GLY A 444 -0.77 -9.13 -12.35
CA GLY A 444 -0.90 -10.58 -12.36
C GLY A 444 -1.77 -11.11 -13.49
N SER A 445 -2.39 -12.27 -13.31
CA SER A 445 -3.24 -12.96 -14.28
C SER A 445 -4.64 -13.15 -13.70
N PRO A 446 -5.71 -13.19 -14.50
CA PRO A 446 -7.10 -13.26 -14.02
C PRO A 446 -7.41 -14.47 -13.14
N VAL A 447 -8.28 -14.28 -12.13
CA VAL A 447 -8.95 -15.34 -11.36
C VAL A 447 -10.41 -14.93 -11.14
N GLY A 448 -11.35 -15.54 -11.83
CA GLY A 448 -12.74 -15.11 -11.80
C GLY A 448 -12.94 -13.72 -12.40
N LEU A 449 -14.03 -13.06 -12.03
CA LEU A 449 -14.45 -11.79 -12.63
C LEU A 449 -14.34 -10.60 -11.68
N SER A 450 -13.95 -10.81 -10.44
CA SER A 450 -13.97 -9.74 -9.42
C SER A 450 -13.00 -8.61 -9.75
N ALA A 451 -11.81 -8.92 -10.30
CA ALA A 451 -10.81 -7.90 -10.69
C ALA A 451 -11.30 -6.98 -11.82
N PHE A 452 -12.31 -7.39 -12.57
CA PHE A 452 -12.89 -6.64 -13.69
C PHE A 452 -14.15 -5.87 -13.32
N ALA A 453 -14.67 -6.08 -12.11
CA ALA A 453 -15.82 -5.36 -11.59
C ALA A 453 -15.36 -4.17 -10.74
N THR A 454 -16.17 -3.11 -10.67
CA THR A 454 -15.90 -2.03 -9.71
C THR A 454 -15.94 -2.61 -8.31
N ALA A 455 -14.83 -2.53 -7.61
CA ALA A 455 -14.83 -2.77 -6.18
C ALA A 455 -15.86 -1.82 -5.54
N ALA A 456 -16.74 -2.33 -4.70
CA ALA A 456 -17.55 -1.46 -3.86
C ALA A 456 -16.62 -0.58 -3.03
N SER A 457 -16.94 0.72 -2.88
CA SER A 457 -16.15 1.59 -1.98
C SER A 457 -16.08 0.98 -0.58
N PRO A 458 -14.99 1.20 0.16
CA PRO A 458 -14.82 0.62 1.48
C PRO A 458 -16.02 0.93 2.39
N ALA A 459 -16.56 -0.10 3.04
CA ALA A 459 -17.60 0.04 4.04
C ALA A 459 -17.05 -0.24 5.44
N LEU A 460 -17.50 0.53 6.43
CA LEU A 460 -17.01 0.43 7.80
C LEU A 460 -17.56 -0.81 8.50
N ASP A 461 -16.69 -1.70 8.97
CA ASP A 461 -17.03 -2.86 9.79
C ASP A 461 -16.81 -2.58 11.28
N ALA A 462 -15.69 -1.92 11.64
CA ALA A 462 -15.45 -1.45 13.00
C ALA A 462 -14.80 -0.05 13.02
N ALA A 463 -15.30 0.82 13.89
CA ALA A 463 -14.82 2.20 13.99
C ALA A 463 -13.33 2.26 14.39
N PRO A 464 -12.58 3.29 13.94
CA PRO A 464 -11.23 3.55 14.42
C PRO A 464 -11.19 3.75 15.93
N ALA A 465 -10.11 3.35 16.57
CA ALA A 465 -9.89 3.46 18.00
C ALA A 465 -8.68 4.34 18.31
N ILE A 466 -8.77 5.07 19.43
CA ILE A 466 -7.65 5.85 19.98
C ILE A 466 -7.07 5.11 21.18
N SER A 467 -5.75 5.04 21.24
CA SER A 467 -4.99 4.49 22.37
C SER A 467 -3.96 5.50 22.85
N GLY A 468 -3.55 5.37 24.12
CA GLY A 468 -2.60 6.28 24.74
C GLY A 468 -3.13 6.83 26.07
N THR A 469 -2.42 7.83 26.62
CA THR A 469 -2.80 8.50 27.88
C THR A 469 -3.29 9.91 27.57
N ASP A 470 -4.47 10.25 28.09
CA ASP A 470 -5.13 11.53 27.87
C ASP A 470 -4.50 12.65 28.76
N GLU A 471 -3.18 12.82 28.66
CA GLU A 471 -2.41 13.79 29.43
C GLU A 471 -1.57 14.69 28.51
N GLN A 472 -1.52 15.95 28.80
CA GLN A 472 -0.72 16.92 28.05
C GLN A 472 0.72 16.45 27.86
N GLY A 473 1.22 16.52 26.62
CA GLY A 473 2.57 16.09 26.25
C GLY A 473 2.69 14.61 25.92
N GLN A 474 1.65 13.80 26.18
CA GLN A 474 1.61 12.40 25.76
C GLN A 474 1.17 12.26 24.31
N THR A 475 1.52 11.13 23.72
CA THR A 475 1.17 10.79 22.36
C THR A 475 -0.02 9.84 22.35
N LEU A 476 -1.03 10.19 21.58
CA LEU A 476 -2.13 9.29 21.21
C LEU A 476 -1.80 8.60 19.88
N SER A 477 -2.27 7.37 19.73
CA SER A 477 -2.20 6.60 18.50
C SER A 477 -3.60 6.21 18.05
N ALA A 478 -3.84 6.29 16.73
CA ALA A 478 -5.09 5.89 16.12
C ALA A 478 -4.92 4.56 15.36
N SER A 479 -5.93 3.70 15.40
CA SER A 479 -6.10 2.63 14.41
C SER A 479 -6.90 3.14 13.23
N ASP A 480 -6.77 2.50 12.08
CA ASP A 480 -7.55 2.85 10.89
C ASP A 480 -9.01 2.38 10.96
N GLY A 481 -9.35 1.49 11.90
CA GLY A 481 -10.63 0.78 11.94
C GLY A 481 -10.56 -0.53 11.16
N GLU A 482 -11.70 -1.23 11.06
CA GLU A 482 -11.85 -2.39 10.21
C GLU A 482 -12.84 -2.06 9.08
N TRP A 483 -12.51 -2.47 7.87
CA TRP A 483 -13.24 -2.11 6.68
C TRP A 483 -13.37 -3.30 5.73
N SER A 484 -14.53 -3.50 5.15
CA SER A 484 -14.74 -4.39 4.01
C SER A 484 -14.30 -3.75 2.70
N ASN A 485 -14.34 -4.52 1.61
CA ASN A 485 -13.99 -4.10 0.25
C ASN A 485 -12.53 -3.61 0.10
N SER A 486 -11.60 -4.27 0.80
CA SER A 486 -10.14 -4.20 0.63
C SER A 486 -9.58 -2.78 0.39
N PRO A 487 -9.59 -1.87 1.39
CA PRO A 487 -9.03 -0.53 1.23
C PRO A 487 -7.54 -0.57 0.89
N THR A 488 -7.13 0.26 -0.06
CA THR A 488 -5.73 0.42 -0.47
C THR A 488 -5.04 1.58 0.22
N SER A 489 -5.81 2.52 0.79
CA SER A 489 -5.26 3.68 1.51
C SER A 489 -6.21 4.22 2.55
N PHE A 490 -5.62 4.91 3.56
CA PHE A 490 -6.35 5.58 4.63
C PHE A 490 -5.91 7.03 4.77
N LYS A 491 -6.90 7.91 5.06
CA LYS A 491 -6.65 9.30 5.44
C LYS A 491 -7.16 9.54 6.84
N GLN A 492 -6.30 10.01 7.72
CA GLN A 492 -6.62 10.32 9.10
C GLN A 492 -6.70 11.82 9.32
N GLN A 493 -7.61 12.27 10.19
CA GLN A 493 -7.74 13.64 10.64
C GLN A 493 -8.11 13.68 12.11
N TRP A 494 -7.22 14.19 12.96
CA TRP A 494 -7.49 14.41 14.37
C TRP A 494 -8.39 15.63 14.56
N THR A 495 -9.31 15.54 15.51
CA THR A 495 -10.27 16.61 15.83
C THR A 495 -10.25 16.92 17.32
N LEU A 496 -10.36 18.20 17.64
CA LEU A 496 -10.49 18.72 19.00
C LEU A 496 -11.96 19.02 19.28
N CYS A 497 -12.49 18.37 20.32
CA CYS A 497 -13.91 18.48 20.68
C CYS A 497 -14.07 19.18 22.05
N SER A 498 -15.27 19.67 22.34
CA SER A 498 -15.62 20.14 23.69
C SER A 498 -15.45 19.02 24.73
N ALA A 499 -15.51 19.37 26.02
CA ALA A 499 -15.41 18.38 27.10
C ALA A 499 -16.51 17.31 27.06
N SER A 500 -17.64 17.60 26.44
CA SER A 500 -18.76 16.67 26.21
C SER A 500 -18.56 15.78 24.96
N GLY A 501 -17.52 16.03 24.16
CA GLY A 501 -17.27 15.31 22.91
C GLY A 501 -18.08 15.82 21.71
N SER A 502 -18.73 16.99 21.85
CA SER A 502 -19.41 17.74 20.80
C SER A 502 -18.50 18.85 20.24
N ASP A 503 -19.01 19.61 19.27
CA ASP A 503 -18.34 20.79 18.69
C ASP A 503 -16.89 20.50 18.26
N CYS A 504 -16.73 19.41 17.53
CA CYS A 504 -15.43 18.96 17.06
C CYS A 504 -14.93 19.79 15.88
N THR A 505 -13.70 20.26 15.96
CA THR A 505 -13.02 20.99 14.87
C THR A 505 -11.75 20.25 14.47
N ALA A 506 -11.48 20.20 13.16
CA ALA A 506 -10.27 19.60 12.64
C ALA A 506 -9.01 20.32 13.16
N ILE A 507 -8.02 19.57 13.60
CA ILE A 507 -6.73 20.11 14.01
C ILE A 507 -5.85 20.22 12.78
N THR A 508 -5.55 21.43 12.36
CA THR A 508 -4.77 21.70 11.15
C THR A 508 -3.44 20.96 11.15
N GLY A 509 -3.17 20.17 10.09
CA GLY A 509 -1.94 19.41 9.92
C GLY A 509 -1.82 18.12 10.77
N ALA A 510 -2.82 17.79 11.58
CA ALA A 510 -2.83 16.55 12.37
C ALA A 510 -3.50 15.41 11.57
N THR A 511 -2.74 14.84 10.62
CA THR A 511 -3.20 13.80 9.68
C THR A 511 -2.43 12.48 9.80
N GLY A 512 -1.49 12.36 10.73
CA GLY A 512 -0.73 11.13 10.94
C GLY A 512 -1.40 10.16 11.90
N ALA A 513 -0.90 8.91 11.95
CA ALA A 513 -1.38 7.86 12.85
C ALA A 513 -1.20 8.19 14.35
N THR A 514 -0.43 9.22 14.66
CA THR A 514 -0.18 9.66 16.03
C THR A 514 -0.39 11.18 16.19
N TYR A 515 -0.79 11.57 17.40
CA TYR A 515 -0.98 12.97 17.76
C TYR A 515 -0.46 13.26 19.17
N VAL A 516 0.38 14.28 19.31
CA VAL A 516 0.92 14.74 20.61
C VAL A 516 -0.04 15.78 21.21
N LEU A 517 -0.49 15.56 22.43
CA LEU A 517 -1.48 16.42 23.10
C LEU A 517 -0.86 17.76 23.53
N PRO A 518 -1.22 18.88 22.92
CA PRO A 518 -0.73 20.21 23.33
C PRO A 518 -1.42 20.74 24.58
N ALA A 519 -0.90 21.79 25.17
CA ALA A 519 -1.52 22.45 26.32
C ALA A 519 -2.93 23.00 26.01
N SER A 520 -3.20 23.36 24.76
CA SER A 520 -4.52 23.84 24.31
C SER A 520 -5.60 22.75 24.29
N ALA A 521 -5.22 21.48 24.36
CA ALA A 521 -6.16 20.35 24.45
C ALA A 521 -6.64 20.09 25.88
N VAL A 522 -5.99 20.65 26.91
CA VAL A 522 -6.39 20.42 28.32
C VAL A 522 -7.83 20.85 28.55
N GLY A 523 -8.60 19.99 29.18
CA GLY A 523 -10.03 20.16 29.44
C GLY A 523 -10.95 19.87 28.24
N LYS A 524 -10.38 19.39 27.12
CA LYS A 524 -11.11 19.00 25.90
C LYS A 524 -10.96 17.50 25.64
N THR A 525 -11.73 16.98 24.70
CA THR A 525 -11.62 15.59 24.24
C THR A 525 -11.10 15.54 22.81
N ILE A 526 -10.55 14.41 22.42
CA ILE A 526 -9.97 14.17 21.09
C ILE A 526 -10.75 13.05 20.41
N ARG A 527 -10.94 13.18 19.11
CA ARG A 527 -11.39 12.09 18.21
C ARG A 527 -10.49 12.05 16.99
N VAL A 528 -10.49 10.92 16.30
CA VAL A 528 -9.92 10.78 14.96
C VAL A 528 -11.03 10.43 13.97
N GLN A 529 -10.95 11.01 12.80
CA GLN A 529 -11.74 10.65 11.63
C GLN A 529 -10.84 9.89 10.67
N VAL A 530 -11.32 8.78 10.13
CA VAL A 530 -10.58 7.97 9.15
C VAL A 530 -11.47 7.72 7.95
N SER A 531 -10.98 8.00 6.75
CA SER A 531 -11.60 7.61 5.49
C SER A 531 -10.72 6.56 4.82
N ALA A 532 -11.34 5.49 4.36
CA ALA A 532 -10.70 4.43 3.60
C ALA A 532 -11.00 4.63 2.11
N SER A 533 -10.06 4.27 1.24
CA SER A 533 -10.23 4.38 -0.22
C SER A 533 -9.70 3.12 -0.91
N ASN A 534 -10.39 2.73 -1.98
CA ASN A 534 -9.99 1.74 -2.96
C ASN A 534 -10.36 2.25 -4.35
N ALA A 535 -10.27 1.44 -5.41
CA ALA A 535 -10.69 1.84 -6.75
C ALA A 535 -12.20 2.13 -6.86
N GLY A 536 -13.02 1.53 -6.00
CA GLY A 536 -14.46 1.83 -5.93
C GLY A 536 -14.78 3.18 -5.30
N GLY A 537 -13.77 3.95 -4.88
CA GLY A 537 -13.92 5.28 -4.30
C GLY A 537 -13.48 5.38 -2.85
N SER A 538 -13.89 6.48 -2.22
CA SER A 538 -13.61 6.75 -0.80
C SER A 538 -14.85 6.57 0.05
N SER A 539 -14.68 6.00 1.23
CA SER A 539 -15.74 5.92 2.23
C SER A 539 -16.08 7.30 2.81
N SER A 540 -17.27 7.42 3.41
CA SER A 540 -17.51 8.48 4.37
C SER A 540 -16.56 8.35 5.56
N PRO A 541 -16.12 9.48 6.18
CA PRO A 541 -15.24 9.43 7.34
C PRO A 541 -15.89 8.70 8.52
N ALA A 542 -15.23 7.66 9.02
CA ALA A 542 -15.59 7.02 10.29
C ALA A 542 -14.96 7.77 11.46
N VAL A 543 -15.70 7.91 12.55
CA VAL A 543 -15.25 8.68 13.72
C VAL A 543 -15.04 7.76 14.90
N SER A 544 -13.90 7.89 15.58
CA SER A 544 -13.59 7.14 16.80
C SER A 544 -14.52 7.53 17.96
N SER A 545 -14.57 6.69 19.00
CA SER A 545 -14.99 7.16 20.32
C SER A 545 -14.10 8.31 20.77
N GLN A 546 -14.65 9.20 21.61
CA GLN A 546 -13.85 10.27 22.20
C GLN A 546 -12.90 9.76 23.27
N THR A 547 -11.78 10.45 23.48
CA THR A 547 -10.93 10.23 24.66
C THR A 547 -11.63 10.70 25.93
N SER A 548 -11.07 10.39 27.09
CA SER A 548 -11.37 11.16 28.30
C SER A 548 -10.93 12.62 28.11
N SER A 549 -11.40 13.52 29.00
CA SER A 549 -10.92 14.90 28.97
C SER A 549 -9.42 14.95 29.21
N VAL A 550 -8.68 15.59 28.33
CA VAL A 550 -7.23 15.72 28.45
C VAL A 550 -6.89 16.47 29.75
N ILE A 551 -6.09 15.83 30.58
CA ILE A 551 -5.61 16.42 31.83
C ILE A 551 -4.26 17.12 31.61
N SER A 552 -3.98 18.14 32.44
CA SER A 552 -2.67 18.78 32.41
C SER A 552 -1.61 17.84 33.02
N SER A 553 -0.41 17.85 32.50
CA SER A 553 0.68 17.07 33.05
C SER A 553 1.04 17.50 34.48
N SER A 554 1.51 16.56 35.32
CA SER A 554 1.98 16.87 36.67
C SER A 554 3.14 17.85 36.63
N PRO A 555 3.16 18.89 37.47
CA PRO A 555 4.28 19.83 37.49
C PRO A 555 5.56 19.14 37.97
N VAL A 556 6.65 19.40 37.25
CA VAL A 556 7.99 18.90 37.60
C VAL A 556 8.90 20.11 37.81
N ILE A 557 9.50 20.20 38.99
CA ILE A 557 10.51 21.23 39.27
C ILE A 557 11.88 20.67 38.95
N THR A 558 12.54 21.24 37.92
CA THR A 558 13.91 20.87 37.52
C THR A 558 14.98 21.60 38.26
N GLY A 559 14.63 22.82 38.79
CA GLY A 559 15.56 23.63 39.58
C GLY A 559 14.91 24.92 40.05
N PHE A 560 15.67 25.67 40.83
CA PHE A 560 15.31 27.03 41.23
C PHE A 560 16.58 27.87 41.52
N THR A 561 16.46 29.16 41.32
CA THR A 561 17.54 30.11 41.53
C THR A 561 17.02 31.43 42.12
N PRO A 562 17.70 32.00 43.16
CA PRO A 562 18.83 31.46 43.90
C PRO A 562 18.45 30.25 44.79
N SER A 563 19.44 29.42 45.15
CA SER A 563 19.23 28.27 46.04
C SER A 563 19.15 28.66 47.53
N SER A 564 19.45 29.92 47.86
CA SER A 564 19.34 30.50 49.18
C SER A 564 18.93 31.97 49.12
N GLY A 565 18.30 32.50 50.17
CA GLY A 565 17.89 33.90 50.20
C GLY A 565 17.18 34.28 51.47
N VAL A 566 16.94 35.57 51.62
CA VAL A 566 16.23 36.12 52.78
C VAL A 566 14.71 36.07 52.53
N THR A 567 13.92 36.11 53.60
CA THR A 567 12.48 36.31 53.50
C THR A 567 12.16 37.53 52.63
N GLY A 568 11.17 37.43 51.75
CA GLY A 568 10.75 38.47 50.81
C GLY A 568 11.64 38.57 49.54
N SER A 569 12.72 37.80 49.42
CA SER A 569 13.46 37.73 48.17
C SER A 569 12.71 36.87 47.12
N SER A 570 12.94 37.16 45.84
CA SER A 570 12.41 36.41 44.73
C SER A 570 13.24 35.17 44.42
N VAL A 571 12.57 34.09 44.08
CA VAL A 571 13.14 32.83 43.61
C VAL A 571 12.47 32.42 42.30
N THR A 572 13.26 32.28 41.27
CA THR A 572 12.83 31.75 39.99
C THR A 572 12.84 30.23 40.02
N ILE A 573 11.66 29.59 39.81
CA ILE A 573 11.49 28.15 39.78
C ILE A 573 11.40 27.74 38.31
N SER A 574 12.22 26.83 37.89
CA SER A 574 12.24 26.27 36.55
C SER A 574 11.73 24.84 36.54
N GLY A 575 11.00 24.45 35.48
CA GLY A 575 10.41 23.09 35.41
C GLY A 575 9.52 22.92 34.23
N THR A 576 8.48 22.07 34.35
CA THR A 576 7.47 21.83 33.32
C THR A 576 6.07 21.77 33.94
N ALA A 577 5.05 21.94 33.10
CA ALA A 577 3.63 21.86 33.47
C ALA A 577 3.19 22.82 34.59
N PHE A 578 3.73 24.03 34.57
CA PHE A 578 3.36 25.07 35.56
C PHE A 578 2.10 25.87 35.21
N THR A 579 1.58 25.69 34.00
CA THR A 579 0.33 26.35 33.60
C THR A 579 -0.81 25.98 34.52
N GLY A 580 -1.51 26.99 35.04
CA GLY A 580 -2.62 26.79 35.99
C GLY A 580 -2.18 26.44 37.42
N ALA A 581 -0.94 26.69 37.80
CA ALA A 581 -0.48 26.52 39.19
C ALA A 581 -1.34 27.31 40.15
N THR A 582 -1.84 26.64 41.18
CA THR A 582 -2.75 27.18 42.22
C THR A 582 -2.05 27.48 43.53
N ALA A 583 -0.90 26.87 43.77
CA ALA A 583 -0.11 27.12 44.94
C ALA A 583 1.38 26.86 44.73
N VAL A 584 2.21 27.67 45.38
CA VAL A 584 3.64 27.44 45.57
C VAL A 584 3.93 27.46 47.06
N LYS A 585 4.69 26.45 47.55
CA LYS A 585 5.04 26.39 48.97
C LYS A 585 6.56 26.15 49.16
N PHE A 586 7.12 26.75 50.21
CA PHE A 586 8.42 26.40 50.73
C PHE A 586 8.21 25.59 52.00
N GLY A 587 8.35 24.24 51.88
CA GLY A 587 7.89 23.31 52.89
C GLY A 587 6.38 23.39 53.07
N SER A 588 5.92 23.76 54.30
CA SER A 588 4.51 23.98 54.60
C SER A 588 4.00 25.40 54.37
N LEU A 589 4.90 26.38 54.12
CA LEU A 589 4.56 27.79 54.01
C LEU A 589 4.19 28.19 52.60
N SER A 590 3.01 28.80 52.41
CA SER A 590 2.57 29.31 51.13
C SER A 590 3.35 30.57 50.73
N ALA A 591 3.77 30.62 49.49
CA ALA A 591 4.42 31.76 48.86
C ALA A 591 3.45 32.54 47.96
N THR A 592 3.63 33.81 47.84
CA THR A 592 3.09 34.59 46.71
C THR A 592 3.91 34.26 45.46
N PHE A 593 3.29 34.13 44.32
CA PHE A 593 3.95 33.72 43.10
C PHE A 593 3.27 34.27 41.83
N THR A 594 4.02 34.29 40.76
CA THR A 594 3.57 34.63 39.42
C THR A 594 4.01 33.54 38.44
N VAL A 595 3.11 32.99 37.62
CA VAL A 595 3.43 32.05 36.55
C VAL A 595 3.78 32.85 35.30
N HIS A 596 5.04 32.81 34.85
CA HIS A 596 5.52 33.49 33.65
C HIS A 596 5.29 32.63 32.39
N SER A 597 5.42 31.31 32.52
CA SER A 597 5.22 30.35 31.44
C SER A 597 4.91 28.96 31.99
N SER A 598 4.67 28.00 31.10
CA SER A 598 4.56 26.57 31.47
C SER A 598 5.83 26.00 32.09
N THR A 599 6.94 26.72 32.01
CA THR A 599 8.27 26.28 32.49
C THR A 599 8.91 27.18 33.54
N GLN A 600 8.27 28.30 33.90
CA GLN A 600 8.85 29.27 34.82
C GLN A 600 7.80 29.89 35.75
N ILE A 601 8.10 29.86 37.05
CA ILE A 601 7.40 30.56 38.11
C ILE A 601 8.37 31.44 38.88
N GLU A 602 7.96 32.63 39.24
CA GLU A 602 8.62 33.48 40.20
C GLU A 602 7.88 33.45 41.54
N ALA A 603 8.54 33.11 42.63
CA ALA A 603 7.94 33.01 43.96
C ALA A 603 8.70 33.80 45.01
N THR A 604 7.97 34.43 45.95
CA THR A 604 8.58 35.19 47.05
C THR A 604 8.78 34.29 48.25
N VAL A 605 9.98 34.29 48.83
CA VAL A 605 10.33 33.49 50.02
C VAL A 605 9.42 33.90 51.20
N PRO A 606 8.59 32.98 51.71
CA PRO A 606 7.70 33.29 52.84
C PRO A 606 8.43 33.59 54.13
N ASN A 607 7.75 34.35 55.00
CA ASN A 607 8.25 34.57 56.36
C ASN A 607 8.21 33.26 57.18
N GLY A 608 9.30 32.99 57.90
CA GLY A 608 9.42 31.75 58.69
C GLY A 608 9.92 30.54 57.91
N THR A 609 10.36 30.72 56.62
CA THR A 609 10.95 29.65 55.86
C THR A 609 12.14 29.02 56.54
N VAL A 610 12.10 27.69 56.65
CA VAL A 610 13.24 26.84 57.04
C VAL A 610 13.78 26.10 55.81
N ALA A 611 14.98 25.52 55.93
CA ALA A 611 15.53 24.74 54.83
C ALA A 611 14.56 23.65 54.40
N SER A 612 13.95 23.81 53.25
CA SER A 612 12.81 23.00 52.76
C SER A 612 12.76 22.87 51.25
N THR A 613 12.14 21.84 50.74
CA THR A 613 11.82 21.71 49.32
C THR A 613 10.73 22.72 48.91
N ILE A 614 10.74 23.10 47.66
CA ILE A 614 9.71 23.92 47.04
C ILE A 614 8.71 22.98 46.36
N SER A 615 7.42 23.25 46.52
CA SER A 615 6.37 22.54 45.79
C SER A 615 5.52 23.48 44.97
N VAL A 616 5.15 23.05 43.78
CA VAL A 616 4.20 23.71 42.89
C VAL A 616 3.00 22.79 42.76
N THR A 617 1.79 23.30 43.03
CA THR A 617 0.55 22.57 42.93
C THR A 617 -0.27 23.09 41.76
N THR A 618 -0.76 22.21 40.91
CA THR A 618 -1.78 22.46 39.89
C THR A 618 -3.07 21.76 40.26
N PRO A 619 -4.20 21.99 39.56
CA PRO A 619 -5.44 21.24 39.83
C PRO A 619 -5.30 19.72 39.74
N VAL A 620 -4.30 19.22 39.02
CA VAL A 620 -4.09 17.78 38.80
C VAL A 620 -3.23 17.17 39.91
N LYS A 621 -2.10 17.76 40.25
CA LYS A 621 -1.13 17.19 41.20
C LYS A 621 -0.14 18.24 41.71
N ALA A 622 0.62 17.90 42.72
CA ALA A 622 1.76 18.68 43.20
C ALA A 622 3.09 18.05 42.75
N GLY A 623 4.00 18.89 42.23
CA GLY A 623 5.41 18.55 42.01
C GLY A 623 6.28 19.17 43.07
N THR A 624 7.35 18.48 43.48
CA THR A 624 8.24 18.93 44.57
C THR A 624 9.70 18.90 44.09
N SER A 625 10.48 19.93 44.45
CA SER A 625 11.91 20.00 44.12
C SER A 625 12.72 18.91 44.80
N THR A 626 13.74 18.39 44.16
CA THR A 626 14.70 17.46 44.74
C THR A 626 15.65 18.17 45.73
N SER A 627 15.99 19.43 45.43
CA SER A 627 16.86 20.25 46.27
C SER A 627 16.07 21.09 47.25
N LYS A 628 16.70 21.46 48.36
CA LYS A 628 16.10 22.34 49.39
C LYS A 628 16.54 23.78 49.17
N PHE A 629 15.59 24.71 49.30
CA PHE A 629 15.91 26.12 49.46
C PHE A 629 16.41 26.39 50.88
N THR A 630 17.51 27.15 51.02
CA THR A 630 18.13 27.47 52.34
C THR A 630 17.89 28.94 52.65
N PRO A 631 17.12 29.27 53.71
CA PRO A 631 16.96 30.67 54.12
C PRO A 631 18.26 31.24 54.67
N THR A 632 18.48 32.55 54.49
CA THR A 632 19.65 33.26 54.98
C THR A 632 19.30 34.10 56.19
N LEU A 633 20.17 34.07 57.24
CA LEU A 633 20.04 34.92 58.43
C LEU A 633 20.59 36.34 58.15
N THR A 634 19.85 37.36 58.54
CA THR A 634 20.31 38.77 58.42
C THR A 634 19.96 39.60 59.64
N VAL A 635 20.77 40.60 59.94
CA VAL A 635 20.45 41.70 60.91
C VAL A 635 20.39 43.00 60.14
N SER A 636 19.21 43.56 59.96
CA SER A 636 18.97 44.76 59.18
C SER A 636 19.14 46.05 59.94
N SER A 637 18.68 46.08 61.21
CA SER A 637 18.79 47.29 62.06
C SER A 637 18.57 46.92 63.55
N PHE A 638 18.82 47.85 64.40
CA PHE A 638 18.50 47.74 65.81
C PHE A 638 18.20 49.16 66.40
N THR A 639 17.41 49.21 67.46
CA THR A 639 16.99 50.44 68.10
C THR A 639 16.73 50.20 69.60
N PRO A 640 17.16 51.08 70.52
CA PRO A 640 17.97 52.27 70.27
C PRO A 640 19.41 51.90 69.85
N ALA A 641 20.14 52.89 69.24
CA ALA A 641 21.54 52.74 68.87
C ALA A 641 22.51 52.96 70.00
N LYS A 642 22.01 53.55 71.15
CA LYS A 642 22.75 53.76 72.41
C LYS A 642 21.79 53.51 73.56
N ALA A 643 22.23 52.71 74.51
CA ALA A 643 21.47 52.41 75.71
C ALA A 643 22.37 51.88 76.85
N ALA A 644 21.95 52.08 78.11
CA ALA A 644 22.69 51.60 79.30
C ALA A 644 22.59 50.05 79.47
N ALA A 645 23.50 49.46 80.19
CA ALA A 645 23.46 48.08 80.61
C ALA A 645 22.11 47.74 81.20
N GLY A 646 21.57 46.58 80.89
CA GLY A 646 20.23 46.12 81.30
C GLY A 646 19.04 46.68 80.47
N ALA A 647 19.28 47.67 79.62
CA ALA A 647 18.25 48.20 78.72
C ALA A 647 17.94 47.22 77.57
N ALA A 648 16.70 47.31 77.08
CA ALA A 648 16.25 46.47 75.97
C ALA A 648 16.53 47.13 74.61
N VAL A 649 17.11 46.40 73.70
CA VAL A 649 17.35 46.72 72.26
C VAL A 649 16.53 45.84 71.40
N SER A 650 15.76 46.49 70.51
CA SER A 650 14.97 45.76 69.48
C SER A 650 15.89 45.56 68.28
N ILE A 651 16.04 44.31 67.86
CA ILE A 651 16.84 43.90 66.68
C ILE A 651 15.87 43.46 65.59
N THR A 652 16.02 44.06 64.43
CA THR A 652 15.22 43.73 63.23
C THR A 652 16.12 43.04 62.20
N GLY A 653 15.63 42.01 61.61
CA GLY A 653 16.34 41.20 60.60
C GLY A 653 15.47 40.15 59.99
N VAL A 654 16.06 39.12 59.48
CA VAL A 654 15.33 37.99 58.84
C VAL A 654 15.96 36.67 59.24
N GLY A 655 15.16 35.65 59.39
CA GLY A 655 15.62 34.30 59.75
C GLY A 655 15.83 34.06 61.23
N PHE A 656 15.32 34.92 62.11
CA PHE A 656 15.38 34.71 63.54
C PHE A 656 14.52 33.51 63.98
N THR A 657 15.03 32.77 64.94
CA THR A 657 14.35 31.61 65.53
C THR A 657 14.24 31.72 67.03
N LYS A 658 13.43 30.90 67.67
CA LYS A 658 13.37 30.86 69.16
C LYS A 658 14.70 30.44 69.83
N SER A 659 15.61 29.83 69.03
CA SER A 659 16.96 29.44 69.44
C SER A 659 18.07 30.46 69.01
N SER A 660 17.68 31.61 68.48
CA SER A 660 18.63 32.66 68.13
C SER A 660 19.29 33.21 69.39
N THR A 661 20.62 33.29 69.37
CA THR A 661 21.41 33.93 70.41
C THR A 661 21.90 35.30 69.90
N VAL A 662 22.09 36.27 70.81
CA VAL A 662 22.54 37.61 70.49
C VAL A 662 23.76 37.88 71.25
N SER A 663 24.76 38.57 70.63
CA SER A 663 25.90 39.12 71.28
C SER A 663 26.14 40.57 70.86
N PHE A 664 26.59 41.43 71.79
CA PHE A 664 27.06 42.80 71.55
C PHE A 664 28.57 42.77 71.59
N ALA A 665 29.21 43.12 70.52
CA ALA A 665 30.74 43.08 70.39
C ALA A 665 31.34 41.74 70.89
N GLY A 666 30.62 40.65 70.84
CA GLY A 666 31.02 39.33 71.33
C GLY A 666 30.47 38.98 72.73
N SER A 667 30.06 39.97 73.58
CA SER A 667 29.46 39.73 74.88
C SER A 667 28.02 39.21 74.75
N ALA A 668 27.72 38.04 75.32
CA ALA A 668 26.40 37.38 75.20
C ALA A 668 25.32 38.21 75.88
N ALA A 669 24.17 38.28 75.27
CA ALA A 669 22.97 38.97 75.74
C ALA A 669 21.80 37.99 75.96
N SER A 670 20.98 38.29 76.99
CA SER A 670 19.71 37.65 77.10
C SER A 670 18.78 38.10 75.97
N VAL A 671 18.05 37.15 75.36
CA VAL A 671 17.25 37.44 74.19
C VAL A 671 15.82 36.92 74.36
N THR A 672 14.87 37.71 73.95
CA THR A 672 13.48 37.34 73.80
C THR A 672 13.13 37.29 72.34
N TYR A 673 12.67 36.13 71.81
CA TYR A 673 12.17 35.96 70.47
C TYR A 673 10.80 36.64 70.37
N VAL A 674 10.63 37.57 69.46
CA VAL A 674 9.38 38.29 69.16
C VAL A 674 8.74 37.71 67.91
N SER A 675 9.53 37.59 66.81
CA SER A 675 9.11 37.00 65.56
C SER A 675 10.36 36.59 64.74
N SER A 676 10.12 35.93 63.60
CA SER A 676 11.24 35.60 62.65
C SER A 676 11.97 36.81 62.09
N THR A 677 11.47 38.04 62.32
CA THR A 677 12.06 39.30 61.89
C THR A 677 12.41 40.23 63.04
N LYS A 678 12.13 39.86 64.30
CA LYS A 678 12.34 40.73 65.46
C LYS A 678 12.79 39.97 66.67
N LEU A 679 13.87 40.35 67.25
CA LEU A 679 14.35 39.94 68.58
C LEU A 679 14.40 41.15 69.51
N LYS A 680 14.31 40.90 70.79
CA LYS A 680 14.54 41.88 71.85
C LYS A 680 15.69 41.38 72.73
N ALA A 681 16.77 42.06 72.78
CA ALA A 681 17.96 41.66 73.53
C ALA A 681 18.28 42.67 74.62
N THR A 682 18.76 42.21 75.77
CA THR A 682 19.20 43.07 76.89
C THR A 682 20.62 43.37 76.74
N VAL A 683 20.99 44.63 76.86
CA VAL A 683 22.39 45.08 76.83
C VAL A 683 23.18 44.40 77.94
N PRO A 684 24.31 43.69 77.63
CA PRO A 684 25.17 43.08 78.64
C PRO A 684 25.70 44.11 79.65
N ALA A 685 26.10 43.62 80.83
CA ALA A 685 26.64 44.50 81.88
C ALA A 685 28.00 45.12 81.51
N GLU A 686 28.77 44.45 80.66
CA GLU A 686 30.08 44.88 80.21
C GLU A 686 30.31 44.51 78.72
N GLY A 687 31.12 45.35 78.06
CA GLY A 687 31.64 45.07 76.71
C GLY A 687 30.65 45.18 75.59
N ALA A 688 29.60 46.00 75.73
CA ALA A 688 28.53 46.12 74.74
C ALA A 688 28.84 47.04 73.54
N ASN A 689 29.95 47.75 73.49
CA ASN A 689 30.34 48.70 72.45
C ASN A 689 30.80 47.91 71.19
N GLY A 690 30.07 48.00 70.13
CA GLY A 690 30.41 47.38 68.84
C GLY A 690 29.19 46.79 68.08
N THR A 691 29.45 45.94 67.16
CA THR A 691 28.37 45.34 66.33
C THR A 691 27.50 44.30 67.10
N ILE A 692 26.25 44.27 66.81
CA ILE A 692 25.34 43.25 67.31
C ILE A 692 25.37 42.06 66.35
N SER A 693 25.64 40.88 66.88
CA SER A 693 25.59 39.65 66.12
C SER A 693 24.40 38.76 66.59
N VAL A 694 23.70 38.18 65.67
CA VAL A 694 22.69 37.15 65.90
C VAL A 694 23.23 35.83 65.32
N THR A 695 23.19 34.76 66.12
CA THR A 695 23.66 33.44 65.69
C THR A 695 22.51 32.42 65.88
N ASN A 696 22.28 31.65 64.82
CA ASN A 696 21.37 30.51 64.84
C ASN A 696 22.15 29.21 64.79
N THR A 697 21.81 28.28 65.65
CA THR A 697 22.34 26.90 65.63
C THR A 697 21.37 25.94 64.88
N ALA A 698 20.11 26.36 64.66
CA ALA A 698 19.13 25.69 63.85
C ALA A 698 18.88 26.54 62.57
N ALA A 699 18.29 25.92 61.55
CA ALA A 699 18.03 26.56 60.25
C ALA A 699 17.17 27.84 60.41
N PRO A 700 17.55 28.99 59.78
CA PRO A 700 18.77 29.17 59.00
C PRO A 700 20.03 29.21 59.89
N VAL A 701 20.91 28.23 59.72
CA VAL A 701 22.18 28.18 60.49
C VAL A 701 23.10 29.29 60.00
N GLY A 702 23.74 29.97 60.95
CA GLY A 702 24.72 30.97 60.59
C GLY A 702 24.79 32.13 61.60
N LYS A 703 25.66 33.07 61.30
CA LYS A 703 25.85 34.28 62.08
C LYS A 703 25.61 35.51 61.16
N ALA A 704 24.79 36.40 61.58
CA ALA A 704 24.59 37.68 60.92
C ALA A 704 24.96 38.83 61.88
N THR A 705 25.61 39.87 61.34
CA THR A 705 26.11 40.97 62.13
C THR A 705 25.55 42.28 61.59
N SER A 706 25.20 43.17 62.49
CA SER A 706 24.69 44.50 62.14
C SER A 706 25.77 45.36 61.43
N ALA A 707 25.32 46.12 60.43
CA ALA A 707 26.18 47.04 59.70
C ALA A 707 26.62 48.26 60.56
N LYS A 708 25.85 48.60 61.59
CA LYS A 708 26.12 49.67 62.52
C LYS A 708 26.55 49.14 63.87
N SER A 709 27.40 49.90 64.54
CA SER A 709 27.81 49.60 65.90
C SER A 709 26.83 50.19 66.92
N PHE A 710 26.59 49.39 67.96
CA PHE A 710 25.86 49.81 69.15
C PHE A 710 26.81 50.47 70.12
N SER A 711 26.34 51.46 70.89
CA SER A 711 27.13 52.16 71.92
C SER A 711 26.44 51.99 73.29
N GLU A 712 27.19 51.56 74.25
CA GLU A 712 26.76 51.58 75.62
C GLU A 712 26.78 52.97 76.20
N SER A 713 25.77 53.40 77.04
CA SER A 713 25.67 54.76 77.55
C SER A 713 25.97 54.81 79.03
#